data_62022031a3f8cccbee037b78d7bc46c0
#
_entry.id   62022031a3f8cccbee037b78d7bc46c0
#
_cell.length_a   1.000
_cell.length_b   1.000
_cell.length_c   1.000
_cell.angle_alpha   90.00
_cell.angle_beta   90.00
_cell.angle_gamma   90.00
#
_symmetry.space_group_name_H-M   'P 1'
#
loop_
_entity.id
_entity.type
_entity.pdbx_description
1 polymer ?
#
loop_
_entity_poly.entity_id
_entity_poly.type
_entity_poly.pdbx_seq_one_letter_code
_entity_poly.pdbx_strand_id
1 'polypeptide(L)'
;MVQLTGDGRGGQHPSYVLGYFDAPAENPLEHEVVVWLNHNEIIGFNTASLAPTANYFKKKRSMEFTGPGIAVDWLDIEGPLYETWPPKSHQVLFSNIPLRALEAKENPNLHPPRRARPRQIGAGLNRPDSEPGIWTVQSEVPLKDADRLLAAFLPKLFRRPVSDEVRSQYVDIVRERLEKNDCFELAMRAAYRNALVSPDFLYHIEPGDKLDDHALACRLSYFLCNSMPDEKLRDHAKNGNLRQPGVLHAEIERLLLHPDSHRFVKDFLGQWLKLRLIAANDPDNKLYPEFSTYLQDSMVGETRAYFRELVEKDLDASHLVKSNFVMVNQKLATHYGIPGVKGSRMRRVPLPENCPRGGFLTQASILKITANGTTTSPVPRGAFVIDRILGQPPEPPPENVAAIEPDVRGATTIGDQLAKHRQHSVCASCHKRIDPPGFALETFDVIGGFRDRYRSIGDGDPAPRGSIDPFIGISFKLGPPVDPKGELTDGRVFQNVREYQTLLASDSTRLLQNLTQQFAVYATGRAIRFSDRPAIDEIVQRTKNLGGGIRTLIHELIGSPLFTGDSKTIVQPKTDLENRSPMDKPTRRMMMTTPQTYVASPATPKSSLSANGNQPSKKLQFEKEHLIELQVTGLFMQDCVENFRSAISKFPEAKLRAVDFKTAKASIGYAAQSDRFRGAQPEQIVERLNNEIRHLSNQTLGVKPLGKIPRDQLKRVEIKIVGLDCMACSLAVYEIISRLEGVEQATADFGDGLAIAWIDPNKTSRSALEEALKNRNVSLADPATKR
;
A
#
# COMPACT_ATOMS: atom_id res chain seq x y z
N MET A 1 14.75 17.09 17.38
CA MET A 1 13.83 16.91 16.25
C MET A 1 12.42 16.75 16.76
N VAL A 2 11.51 17.53 16.26
CA VAL A 2 10.09 17.53 16.61
C VAL A 2 9.30 16.96 15.44
N GLN A 3 8.40 16.04 15.72
CA GLN A 3 7.38 15.55 14.80
C GLN A 3 6.08 16.27 15.12
N LEU A 4 5.48 16.91 14.11
CA LEU A 4 4.13 17.43 14.17
C LEU A 4 3.16 16.39 13.63
N THR A 5 2.07 16.17 14.34
CA THR A 5 0.99 15.26 13.94
C THR A 5 -0.34 15.95 13.94
N GLY A 6 -1.24 15.52 13.04
CA GLY A 6 -2.65 15.82 13.10
C GLY A 6 -3.37 14.63 13.76
N ASP A 7 -4.02 14.86 14.88
CA ASP A 7 -4.68 13.83 15.67
C ASP A 7 -6.18 14.08 15.76
N GLY A 8 -6.99 13.09 15.41
CA GLY A 8 -8.44 13.15 15.59
C GLY A 8 -8.84 13.02 17.06
N ARG A 9 -9.67 13.93 17.58
CA ARG A 9 -10.20 13.84 18.95
C ARG A 9 -10.96 12.52 19.14
N GLY A 10 -10.59 11.79 20.20
CA GLY A 10 -11.28 10.54 20.59
C GLY A 10 -10.97 9.34 19.71
N GLY A 11 -9.86 9.34 18.96
CA GLY A 11 -9.44 8.19 18.15
C GLY A 11 -10.30 7.93 16.90
N GLN A 12 -11.08 8.93 16.46
CA GLN A 12 -11.95 8.79 15.28
C GLN A 12 -11.17 8.80 13.95
N HIS A 13 -9.96 9.34 13.94
CA HIS A 13 -9.07 9.33 12.79
C HIS A 13 -7.66 8.90 13.22
N PRO A 14 -6.96 8.11 12.41
CA PRO A 14 -5.58 7.77 12.71
C PRO A 14 -4.71 9.03 12.71
N SER A 15 -3.75 9.09 13.64
CA SER A 15 -2.72 10.10 13.66
C SER A 15 -1.90 10.07 12.37
N TYR A 16 -1.59 11.23 11.81
CA TYR A 16 -0.75 11.35 10.61
C TYR A 16 0.30 12.44 10.79
N VAL A 17 1.44 12.26 10.13
CA VAL A 17 2.57 13.19 10.24
C VAL A 17 2.34 14.41 9.35
N LEU A 18 2.41 15.59 9.96
CA LEU A 18 2.39 16.88 9.26
C LEU A 18 3.80 17.32 8.85
N GLY A 19 4.81 17.00 9.63
CA GLY A 19 6.20 17.33 9.31
C GLY A 19 7.18 16.95 10.41
N TYR A 20 8.46 17.08 10.07
CA TYR A 20 9.59 16.94 10.99
C TYR A 20 10.41 18.23 10.99
N PHE A 21 10.68 18.77 12.16
CA PHE A 21 11.32 20.07 12.34
C PHE A 21 12.53 19.98 13.27
N ASP A 22 13.53 20.76 12.95
CA ASP A 22 14.72 20.84 13.79
C ASP A 22 14.45 21.71 15.02
N ALA A 23 14.85 21.24 16.19
CA ALA A 23 14.84 21.99 17.44
C ALA A 23 16.24 21.94 18.06
N PRO A 24 17.17 22.80 17.66
CA PRO A 24 18.50 22.87 18.24
C PRO A 24 18.44 23.37 19.69
N ALA A 25 19.38 22.90 20.53
CA ALA A 25 19.37 23.21 21.95
C ALA A 25 19.75 24.67 22.27
N GLU A 26 20.60 25.28 21.44
CA GLU A 26 21.19 26.59 21.75
C GLU A 26 20.43 27.78 21.13
N ASN A 27 19.73 27.53 20.00
CA ASN A 27 19.04 28.59 19.27
C ASN A 27 17.62 28.13 18.92
N PRO A 28 16.58 28.69 19.55
CA PRO A 28 15.21 28.46 19.16
C PRO A 28 14.97 28.78 17.68
N LEU A 29 14.25 27.95 16.98
CA LEU A 29 13.88 28.16 15.58
C LEU A 29 12.36 28.32 15.47
N GLU A 30 11.96 29.34 14.72
CA GLU A 30 10.58 29.49 14.28
C GLU A 30 10.34 28.64 13.02
N HIS A 31 9.23 27.92 13.00
CA HIS A 31 8.82 27.09 11.89
C HIS A 31 7.39 27.43 11.47
N GLU A 32 7.22 27.83 10.23
CA GLU A 32 5.91 28.03 9.62
C GLU A 32 5.51 26.80 8.80
N VAL A 33 4.27 26.35 8.97
CA VAL A 33 3.74 25.15 8.31
C VAL A 33 2.32 25.42 7.83
N VAL A 34 2.11 25.35 6.52
CA VAL A 34 0.77 25.43 5.95
C VAL A 34 0.24 24.00 5.77
N VAL A 35 -0.82 23.67 6.50
CA VAL A 35 -1.38 22.31 6.50
C VAL A 35 -2.90 22.34 6.40
N TRP A 36 -3.47 21.26 5.89
CA TRP A 36 -4.90 21.02 5.96
C TRP A 36 -5.23 20.28 7.23
N LEU A 37 -6.08 20.85 8.06
CA LEU A 37 -6.63 20.23 9.26
C LEU A 37 -8.12 19.98 9.05
N ASN A 38 -8.58 18.77 9.36
CA ASN A 38 -10.00 18.49 9.39
C ASN A 38 -10.64 19.04 10.66
N HIS A 39 -11.97 19.20 10.62
CA HIS A 39 -12.71 19.60 11.79
C HIS A 39 -12.50 18.62 12.95
N ASN A 40 -12.20 19.10 14.13
CA ASN A 40 -11.89 18.34 15.37
C ASN A 40 -10.52 17.63 15.37
N GLU A 41 -9.61 17.96 14.47
CA GLU A 41 -8.22 17.55 14.61
C GLU A 41 -7.45 18.52 15.52
N ILE A 42 -6.48 17.99 16.22
CA ILE A 42 -5.55 18.73 17.06
C ILE A 42 -4.13 18.55 16.54
N ILE A 43 -3.28 19.53 16.77
CA ILE A 43 -1.86 19.43 16.46
C ILE A 43 -1.15 18.84 17.67
N GLY A 44 -0.46 17.74 17.46
CA GLY A 44 0.39 17.06 18.44
C GLY A 44 1.87 17.30 18.19
N PHE A 45 2.64 17.43 19.25
CA PHE A 45 4.11 17.53 19.21
C PHE A 45 4.73 16.27 19.81
N ASN A 46 5.59 15.60 19.05
CA ASN A 46 6.31 14.40 19.49
C ASN A 46 7.82 14.56 19.30
N THR A 47 8.61 13.92 20.14
CA THR A 47 10.07 13.88 20.01
C THR A 47 10.47 12.73 19.09
N ALA A 48 10.73 13.03 17.81
CA ALA A 48 11.01 12.01 16.80
C ALA A 48 12.40 11.38 16.89
N SER A 49 13.38 12.12 17.42
CA SER A 49 14.78 11.68 17.48
C SER A 49 15.19 11.10 18.83
N LEU A 50 14.34 11.20 19.84
CA LEU A 50 14.64 10.68 21.18
C LEU A 50 14.06 9.28 21.36
N ALA A 51 14.65 8.51 22.25
CA ALA A 51 14.10 7.24 22.67
C ALA A 51 12.74 7.46 23.37
N PRO A 52 11.85 6.44 23.41
CA PRO A 52 10.57 6.56 24.11
C PRO A 52 10.73 7.06 25.53
N THR A 53 9.87 7.96 25.96
CA THR A 53 9.92 8.61 27.28
C THR A 53 10.03 7.61 28.43
N ALA A 54 9.41 6.43 28.30
CA ALA A 54 9.50 5.36 29.30
C ALA A 54 10.94 4.88 29.58
N ASN A 55 11.84 5.02 28.61
CA ASN A 55 13.25 4.62 28.76
C ASN A 55 14.03 5.59 29.67
N TYR A 56 13.58 6.84 29.77
CA TYR A 56 14.20 7.87 30.62
C TYR A 56 13.60 7.88 32.03
N PHE A 57 12.33 7.49 32.21
CA PHE A 57 11.58 7.61 33.45
C PHE A 57 11.65 6.39 34.37
N LYS A 58 12.76 5.71 34.50
CA LYS A 58 12.91 4.60 35.43
C LYS A 58 12.61 5.04 36.89
N LYS A 59 11.34 5.09 37.28
CA LYS A 59 10.83 5.36 38.64
C LYS A 59 10.98 6.80 39.20
N LYS A 60 11.26 7.83 38.39
CA LYS A 60 11.29 9.22 38.84
C LYS A 60 10.06 9.98 38.41
N ARG A 61 9.65 11.00 39.17
CA ARG A 61 8.56 11.90 38.78
C ARG A 61 8.98 12.76 37.58
N SER A 62 8.06 13.17 36.74
CA SER A 62 8.33 14.01 35.56
C SER A 62 9.10 15.30 35.90
N MET A 63 8.91 15.88 37.10
CA MET A 63 9.63 17.06 37.59
C MET A 63 11.12 16.83 37.89
N GLU A 64 11.55 15.57 38.00
CA GLU A 64 12.95 15.18 38.26
C GLU A 64 13.65 14.76 36.95
N PHE A 65 12.99 14.92 35.81
CA PHE A 65 13.55 14.55 34.53
C PHE A 65 14.65 15.54 34.11
N THR A 66 15.87 15.03 33.95
CA THR A 66 17.05 15.79 33.51
C THR A 66 17.52 15.39 32.11
N GLY A 67 16.73 14.56 31.40
CA GLY A 67 17.06 14.09 30.07
C GLY A 67 16.71 15.09 28.96
N PRO A 68 17.04 14.75 27.70
CA PRO A 68 16.73 15.63 26.57
C PRO A 68 15.21 15.74 26.33
N GLY A 69 14.77 16.97 26.03
CA GLY A 69 13.37 17.30 25.76
C GLY A 69 13.26 18.36 24.67
N ILE A 70 12.03 18.73 24.37
CA ILE A 70 11.72 19.89 23.54
C ILE A 70 11.01 20.94 24.41
N ALA A 71 11.30 22.21 24.15
CA ALA A 71 10.54 23.33 24.67
C ALA A 71 9.81 24.01 23.48
N VAL A 72 8.55 24.37 23.70
CA VAL A 72 7.77 25.16 22.77
C VAL A 72 7.39 26.44 23.48
N ASP A 73 7.89 27.57 23.02
CA ASP A 73 7.64 28.88 23.63
C ASP A 73 6.22 29.36 23.31
N TRP A 74 5.82 29.20 22.06
CA TRP A 74 4.49 29.61 21.59
C TRP A 74 4.08 28.80 20.36
N LEU A 75 2.78 28.77 20.12
CA LEU A 75 2.15 28.25 18.92
C LEU A 75 1.08 29.24 18.49
N ASP A 76 1.20 29.75 17.29
CA ASP A 76 0.17 30.57 16.65
C ASP A 76 -0.50 29.79 15.55
N ILE A 77 -1.82 29.89 15.41
CA ILE A 77 -2.61 29.19 14.40
C ILE A 77 -3.48 30.21 13.70
N GLU A 78 -3.15 30.47 12.46
CA GLU A 78 -3.93 31.33 11.57
C GLU A 78 -4.73 30.47 10.59
N GLY A 79 -6.01 30.73 10.49
CA GLY A 79 -6.87 30.01 9.54
C GLY A 79 -8.36 30.35 9.67
N PRO A 80 -9.16 29.94 8.68
CA PRO A 80 -8.77 29.35 7.40
C PRO A 80 -8.07 30.36 6.47
N LEU A 81 -7.01 29.91 5.79
CA LEU A 81 -6.24 30.76 4.87
C LEU A 81 -6.95 30.81 3.50
N TYR A 82 -7.57 31.94 3.18
CA TYR A 82 -8.16 32.19 1.87
C TYR A 82 -7.59 33.51 1.29
N GLU A 83 -6.93 33.40 0.14
CA GLU A 83 -6.46 34.60 -0.59
C GLU A 83 -7.61 35.51 -1.04
N THR A 84 -8.75 34.88 -1.35
CA THR A 84 -9.96 35.58 -1.81
C THR A 84 -11.21 34.90 -1.24
N TRP A 85 -12.27 35.70 -1.05
CA TRP A 85 -13.57 35.15 -0.66
C TRP A 85 -14.63 35.51 -1.71
N PRO A 86 -15.45 34.54 -2.19
CA PRO A 86 -15.40 33.10 -1.91
C PRO A 86 -14.09 32.47 -2.37
N PRO A 87 -13.68 31.32 -1.77
CA PRO A 87 -12.40 30.68 -2.07
C PRO A 87 -12.33 30.21 -3.54
N LYS A 88 -11.12 30.06 -4.07
CA LYS A 88 -10.88 29.63 -5.47
C LYS A 88 -11.68 28.38 -5.87
N SER A 89 -11.85 27.43 -4.96
CA SER A 89 -12.65 26.22 -5.20
C SER A 89 -14.13 26.53 -5.47
N HIS A 90 -14.69 27.52 -4.79
CA HIS A 90 -16.05 27.99 -5.03
C HIS A 90 -16.13 28.73 -6.37
N GLN A 91 -15.15 29.59 -6.66
CA GLN A 91 -15.11 30.35 -7.92
C GLN A 91 -14.99 29.44 -9.15
N VAL A 92 -14.29 28.32 -9.05
CA VAL A 92 -14.21 27.31 -10.12
C VAL A 92 -15.58 26.73 -10.45
N LEU A 93 -16.44 26.53 -9.44
CA LEU A 93 -17.76 25.91 -9.62
C LEU A 93 -18.84 26.93 -9.96
N PHE A 94 -18.80 28.14 -9.40
CA PHE A 94 -19.88 29.11 -9.48
C PHE A 94 -19.45 30.47 -10.03
N SER A 95 -18.17 30.61 -10.38
CA SER A 95 -17.63 31.88 -10.92
C SER A 95 -17.97 33.06 -10.00
N ASN A 96 -18.50 34.12 -10.55
CA ASN A 96 -18.89 35.37 -9.86
C ASN A 96 -20.36 35.40 -9.44
N ILE A 97 -21.10 34.29 -9.49
CA ILE A 97 -22.51 34.29 -9.06
C ILE A 97 -22.56 34.52 -7.55
N PRO A 98 -23.39 35.51 -7.07
CA PRO A 98 -23.34 35.93 -5.70
C PRO A 98 -23.87 34.86 -4.73
N LEU A 99 -23.22 34.82 -3.55
CA LEU A 99 -23.77 34.13 -2.36
C LEU A 99 -24.75 35.08 -1.69
N ARG A 100 -26.00 34.65 -1.51
CA ARG A 100 -27.05 35.41 -0.81
C ARG A 100 -27.69 34.55 0.26
N ALA A 101 -28.20 35.16 1.31
CA ALA A 101 -29.00 34.48 2.30
C ALA A 101 -30.34 34.04 1.67
N LEU A 102 -30.70 32.79 1.90
CA LEU A 102 -31.99 32.26 1.47
C LEU A 102 -33.02 32.54 2.58
N GLU A 103 -33.97 33.43 2.30
CA GLU A 103 -35.03 33.74 3.23
C GLU A 103 -36.15 32.67 3.09
N ALA A 104 -36.25 31.80 4.09
CA ALA A 104 -37.22 30.71 4.09
C ALA A 104 -38.68 31.18 3.96
N LYS A 105 -38.96 32.44 4.30
CA LYS A 105 -40.28 33.03 4.16
C LYS A 105 -40.66 33.39 2.73
N GLU A 106 -39.67 33.69 1.89
CA GLU A 106 -39.91 34.11 0.51
C GLU A 106 -40.14 32.89 -0.43
N ASN A 107 -39.55 31.75 -0.09
CA ASN A 107 -39.66 30.55 -0.92
C ASN A 107 -39.84 29.29 -0.06
N PRO A 108 -41.03 29.06 0.55
CA PRO A 108 -41.21 27.95 1.52
C PRO A 108 -41.06 26.54 0.90
N ASN A 109 -41.23 26.43 -0.42
CA ASN A 109 -41.11 25.14 -1.12
C ASN A 109 -39.73 24.88 -1.72
N LEU A 110 -38.80 25.83 -1.59
CA LEU A 110 -37.46 25.67 -2.17
C LEU A 110 -36.57 24.80 -1.28
N HIS A 111 -35.93 23.80 -1.86
CA HIS A 111 -35.00 22.92 -1.16
C HIS A 111 -33.63 23.62 -1.06
N PRO A 112 -33.17 23.97 0.17
CA PRO A 112 -31.88 24.58 0.37
C PRO A 112 -30.74 23.55 0.43
N PRO A 113 -29.48 23.97 0.22
CA PRO A 113 -28.34 23.06 0.39
C PRO A 113 -28.20 22.63 1.84
N ARG A 114 -28.08 21.32 2.07
CA ARG A 114 -27.75 20.80 3.41
C ARG A 114 -26.29 21.10 3.69
N ARG A 115 -26.01 21.99 4.61
CA ARG A 115 -24.65 22.25 5.10
C ARG A 115 -24.41 21.41 6.35
N ALA A 116 -23.21 20.83 6.45
CA ALA A 116 -22.81 20.20 7.70
C ALA A 116 -22.76 21.30 8.80
N ARG A 117 -23.61 21.17 9.82
CA ARG A 117 -23.48 22.03 11.00
C ARG A 117 -22.20 21.65 11.74
N PRO A 118 -21.36 22.61 12.14
CA PRO A 118 -20.27 22.32 13.06
C PRO A 118 -20.86 21.66 14.32
N ARG A 119 -20.34 20.51 14.73
CA ARG A 119 -20.71 19.93 16.01
C ARG A 119 -20.37 20.95 17.09
N GLN A 120 -21.33 21.36 17.90
CA GLN A 120 -21.06 22.18 19.08
C GLN A 120 -20.13 21.40 20.01
N ILE A 121 -18.93 21.92 20.21
CA ILE A 121 -17.96 21.36 21.13
C ILE A 121 -18.06 22.16 22.43
N GLY A 122 -18.65 21.54 23.44
CA GLY A 122 -18.68 22.05 24.81
C GLY A 122 -19.85 23.02 25.11
N ALA A 123 -20.54 22.75 26.23
CA ALA A 123 -21.40 23.70 26.85
C ALA A 123 -20.56 24.89 27.32
N GLY A 124 -20.73 26.07 26.70
CA GLY A 124 -20.09 27.31 27.16
C GLY A 124 -19.49 28.22 26.11
N LEU A 125 -19.39 27.78 24.87
CA LEU A 125 -19.09 28.73 23.79
C LEU A 125 -20.39 29.43 23.38
N ASN A 126 -20.61 30.61 23.88
CA ASN A 126 -21.60 31.57 23.37
C ASN A 126 -21.21 31.88 21.92
N ARG A 127 -21.70 31.05 21.00
CA ARG A 127 -21.79 31.47 19.60
C ARG A 127 -23.08 32.25 19.49
N PRO A 128 -23.07 33.41 18.87
CA PRO A 128 -24.33 34.01 18.45
C PRO A 128 -24.97 33.00 17.50
N ASP A 129 -26.10 32.42 17.90
CA ASP A 129 -26.99 31.61 17.04
C ASP A 129 -27.61 32.50 15.93
N SER A 130 -26.96 33.55 15.56
CA SER A 130 -27.47 34.68 14.83
C SER A 130 -27.00 34.72 13.38
N GLU A 131 -26.76 33.56 12.74
CA GLU A 131 -26.86 33.61 11.28
C GLU A 131 -28.28 33.15 10.90
N PRO A 132 -29.24 34.11 10.78
CA PRO A 132 -30.54 33.78 10.21
C PRO A 132 -30.33 33.57 8.71
N GLY A 133 -30.35 32.34 8.28
CA GLY A 133 -30.39 32.06 6.85
C GLY A 133 -29.33 31.10 6.39
N ILE A 134 -29.70 30.31 5.40
CA ILE A 134 -28.79 29.45 4.67
C ILE A 134 -28.25 30.27 3.50
N TRP A 135 -26.95 30.52 3.51
CA TRP A 135 -26.29 31.18 2.36
C TRP A 135 -26.16 30.19 1.21
N THR A 136 -26.62 30.59 0.02
CA THR A 136 -26.57 29.78 -1.21
C THR A 136 -26.23 30.63 -2.41
N VAL A 137 -25.72 29.98 -3.44
CA VAL A 137 -25.51 30.62 -4.75
C VAL A 137 -26.88 30.90 -5.39
N GLN A 138 -27.18 32.15 -5.69
CA GLN A 138 -28.44 32.56 -6.31
C GLN A 138 -28.19 33.16 -7.68
N SER A 139 -28.80 32.56 -8.70
CA SER A 139 -28.77 33.04 -10.08
C SER A 139 -30.12 33.66 -10.46
N GLU A 140 -30.07 34.78 -11.15
CA GLU A 140 -31.27 35.45 -11.73
C GLU A 140 -31.69 34.80 -13.06
N VAL A 141 -30.79 34.07 -13.71
CA VAL A 141 -31.01 33.41 -15.00
C VAL A 141 -30.46 31.96 -14.97
N PRO A 142 -31.05 31.07 -14.13
CA PRO A 142 -30.45 29.81 -13.72
C PRO A 142 -29.96 28.94 -14.87
N LEU A 143 -30.74 28.73 -15.94
CA LEU A 143 -30.34 27.87 -17.04
C LEU A 143 -29.24 28.46 -17.93
N LYS A 144 -29.20 29.78 -18.09
CA LYS A 144 -28.10 30.44 -18.81
C LYS A 144 -26.80 30.40 -18.02
N ASP A 145 -26.87 30.62 -16.71
CA ASP A 145 -25.71 30.49 -15.86
C ASP A 145 -25.23 29.04 -15.76
N ALA A 146 -26.12 28.07 -15.69
CA ALA A 146 -25.78 26.67 -15.73
C ALA A 146 -25.02 26.30 -17.03
N ASP A 147 -25.53 26.70 -18.19
CA ASP A 147 -24.84 26.47 -19.45
C ASP A 147 -23.44 27.10 -19.47
N ARG A 148 -23.34 28.36 -19.07
CA ARG A 148 -22.05 29.09 -18.99
C ARG A 148 -21.06 28.43 -18.05
N LEU A 149 -21.48 28.04 -16.85
CA LEU A 149 -20.64 27.37 -15.87
C LEU A 149 -20.18 25.99 -16.34
N LEU A 150 -21.07 25.20 -16.93
CA LEU A 150 -20.77 23.87 -17.46
C LEU A 150 -19.87 23.96 -18.70
N ALA A 151 -20.03 24.98 -19.55
CA ALA A 151 -19.14 25.24 -20.69
C ALA A 151 -17.70 25.51 -20.24
N ALA A 152 -17.50 26.14 -19.07
CA ALA A 152 -16.18 26.39 -18.51
C ALA A 152 -15.61 25.20 -17.72
N PHE A 153 -16.47 24.40 -17.09
CA PHE A 153 -16.10 23.32 -16.18
C PHE A 153 -15.85 21.98 -16.88
N LEU A 154 -16.76 21.54 -17.74
CA LEU A 154 -16.71 20.21 -18.36
C LEU A 154 -15.44 19.97 -19.20
N PRO A 155 -14.95 20.92 -20.04
CA PRO A 155 -13.70 20.70 -20.78
C PRO A 155 -12.48 20.55 -19.90
N LYS A 156 -12.44 21.22 -18.74
CA LYS A 156 -11.37 21.06 -17.74
C LYS A 156 -11.49 19.68 -17.09
N LEU A 157 -12.70 19.29 -16.70
CA LEU A 157 -12.97 18.01 -16.04
C LEU A 157 -12.65 16.83 -16.93
N PHE A 158 -13.15 16.85 -18.19
CA PHE A 158 -12.96 15.77 -19.16
C PHE A 158 -11.62 15.87 -19.91
N ARG A 159 -10.86 16.96 -19.66
CA ARG A 159 -9.51 17.17 -20.22
C ARG A 159 -9.49 17.21 -21.76
N ARG A 160 -10.62 17.56 -22.37
CA ARG A 160 -10.82 17.64 -23.82
C ARG A 160 -11.97 18.59 -24.16
N PRO A 161 -12.10 19.08 -25.38
CA PRO A 161 -13.28 19.81 -25.83
C PRO A 161 -14.57 18.96 -25.61
N VAL A 162 -15.64 19.64 -25.25
CA VAL A 162 -16.96 19.01 -25.02
C VAL A 162 -17.94 19.64 -26.00
N SER A 163 -18.69 18.80 -26.73
CA SER A 163 -19.69 19.28 -27.67
C SER A 163 -20.92 19.87 -26.95
N ASP A 164 -21.69 20.69 -27.70
CA ASP A 164 -22.88 21.34 -27.15
C ASP A 164 -23.95 20.29 -26.78
N GLU A 165 -24.02 19.18 -27.50
CA GLU A 165 -24.97 18.09 -27.22
C GLU A 165 -24.66 17.41 -25.89
N VAL A 166 -23.38 17.13 -25.63
CA VAL A 166 -22.99 16.56 -24.35
C VAL A 166 -23.22 17.56 -23.23
N ARG A 167 -22.88 18.85 -23.43
CA ARG A 167 -23.10 19.90 -22.43
C ARG A 167 -24.57 20.05 -22.08
N SER A 168 -25.46 20.05 -23.09
CA SER A 168 -26.90 20.20 -22.88
C SER A 168 -27.48 19.11 -21.98
N GLN A 169 -26.98 17.87 -22.03
CA GLN A 169 -27.42 16.80 -21.14
C GLN A 169 -27.21 17.15 -19.66
N TYR A 170 -26.10 17.82 -19.33
CA TYR A 170 -25.84 18.28 -17.96
C TYR A 170 -26.69 19.50 -17.60
N VAL A 171 -27.03 20.37 -18.55
CA VAL A 171 -27.96 21.47 -18.33
C VAL A 171 -29.39 20.95 -18.08
N ASP A 172 -29.79 19.86 -18.74
CA ASP A 172 -31.08 19.20 -18.52
C ASP A 172 -31.20 18.65 -17.10
N ILE A 173 -30.11 18.08 -16.55
CA ILE A 173 -30.06 17.69 -15.12
C ILE A 173 -30.38 18.89 -14.21
N VAL A 174 -29.79 20.05 -14.51
CA VAL A 174 -30.05 21.29 -13.73
C VAL A 174 -31.51 21.67 -13.86
N ARG A 175 -32.08 21.65 -15.06
CA ARG A 175 -33.49 21.98 -15.31
C ARG A 175 -34.43 21.08 -14.50
N GLU A 176 -34.24 19.76 -14.58
CA GLU A 176 -35.05 18.80 -13.83
C GLU A 176 -35.01 19.01 -12.31
N ARG A 177 -33.86 19.43 -11.80
CA ARG A 177 -33.70 19.69 -10.37
C ARG A 177 -34.39 20.98 -9.94
N LEU A 178 -34.29 22.03 -10.76
CA LEU A 178 -35.02 23.28 -10.54
C LEU A 178 -36.52 23.08 -10.57
N GLU A 179 -37.05 22.27 -11.49
CA GLU A 179 -38.48 21.90 -11.57
C GLU A 179 -38.96 21.15 -10.32
N LYS A 180 -38.03 20.44 -9.62
CA LYS A 180 -38.28 19.78 -8.32
C LYS A 180 -38.08 20.69 -7.13
N ASN A 181 -38.03 22.00 -7.34
CA ASN A 181 -37.81 23.03 -6.32
C ASN A 181 -36.46 22.98 -5.59
N ASP A 182 -35.43 22.40 -6.17
CA ASP A 182 -34.10 22.56 -5.65
C ASP A 182 -33.59 23.99 -5.92
N CYS A 183 -32.87 24.57 -4.97
CA CYS A 183 -32.20 25.84 -5.21
C CYS A 183 -31.11 25.66 -6.29
N PHE A 184 -30.71 26.78 -6.94
CA PHE A 184 -29.71 26.75 -8.03
C PHE A 184 -28.42 26.03 -7.65
N GLU A 185 -27.91 26.22 -6.44
CA GLU A 185 -26.70 25.56 -5.97
C GLU A 185 -26.86 24.03 -5.89
N LEU A 186 -28.00 23.52 -5.40
CA LEU A 186 -28.27 22.07 -5.38
C LEU A 186 -28.42 21.48 -6.77
N ALA A 187 -29.10 22.18 -7.67
CA ALA A 187 -29.27 21.76 -9.05
C ALA A 187 -27.91 21.66 -9.77
N MET A 188 -27.04 22.65 -9.62
CA MET A 188 -25.69 22.62 -10.16
C MET A 188 -24.83 21.50 -9.53
N ARG A 189 -24.92 21.30 -8.23
CA ARG A 189 -24.22 20.21 -7.56
C ARG A 189 -24.64 18.83 -8.07
N ALA A 190 -25.90 18.67 -8.51
CA ALA A 190 -26.34 17.43 -9.13
C ALA A 190 -25.65 17.20 -10.48
N ALA A 191 -25.60 18.22 -11.35
CA ALA A 191 -24.90 18.13 -12.63
C ALA A 191 -23.39 17.87 -12.44
N TYR A 192 -22.71 18.58 -11.55
CA TYR A 192 -21.28 18.36 -11.24
C TYR A 192 -21.01 16.96 -10.71
N ARG A 193 -21.85 16.42 -9.83
CA ARG A 193 -21.72 15.05 -9.34
C ARG A 193 -21.89 14.01 -10.44
N ASN A 194 -22.86 14.20 -11.34
CA ASN A 194 -23.01 13.34 -12.50
C ASN A 194 -21.76 13.37 -13.39
N ALA A 195 -21.21 14.55 -13.65
CA ALA A 195 -19.97 14.68 -14.42
C ALA A 195 -18.77 14.00 -13.75
N LEU A 196 -18.64 14.09 -12.42
CA LEU A 196 -17.56 13.49 -11.64
C LEU A 196 -17.64 11.95 -11.52
N VAL A 197 -18.78 11.33 -11.83
CA VAL A 197 -18.92 9.87 -11.87
C VAL A 197 -19.03 9.33 -13.29
N SER A 198 -18.97 10.19 -14.30
CA SER A 198 -19.04 9.79 -15.70
C SER A 198 -17.78 9.04 -16.16
N PRO A 199 -17.87 8.13 -17.12
CA PRO A 199 -16.71 7.51 -17.76
C PRO A 199 -15.71 8.54 -18.31
N ASP A 200 -16.18 9.66 -18.84
CA ASP A 200 -15.36 10.74 -19.41
C ASP A 200 -14.41 11.37 -18.38
N PHE A 201 -14.80 11.39 -17.11
CA PHE A 201 -13.94 11.83 -16.01
C PHE A 201 -13.08 10.70 -15.46
N LEU A 202 -13.68 9.52 -15.21
CA LEU A 202 -13.04 8.41 -14.50
C LEU A 202 -11.93 7.75 -15.32
N TYR A 203 -12.04 7.78 -16.66
CA TYR A 203 -11.07 7.14 -17.55
C TYR A 203 -10.35 8.17 -18.42
N HIS A 204 -9.11 7.83 -18.78
CA HIS A 204 -8.40 8.51 -19.85
C HIS A 204 -8.86 7.90 -21.19
N ILE A 205 -9.70 8.62 -21.91
CA ILE A 205 -10.18 8.18 -23.21
C ILE A 205 -9.19 8.67 -24.26
N GLU A 206 -8.48 7.74 -24.86
CA GLU A 206 -7.55 7.99 -25.95
C GLU A 206 -8.18 7.56 -27.26
N PRO A 207 -8.59 8.49 -28.13
CA PRO A 207 -9.25 8.15 -29.37
C PRO A 207 -8.27 7.62 -30.40
N GLY A 208 -8.53 6.40 -30.90
CA GLY A 208 -7.83 5.80 -32.03
C GLY A 208 -6.37 5.38 -31.77
N ASP A 209 -5.65 5.13 -32.85
CA ASP A 209 -4.26 4.65 -32.82
C ASP A 209 -3.25 5.79 -32.61
N LYS A 210 -3.67 7.03 -32.83
CA LYS A 210 -2.86 8.24 -32.67
C LYS A 210 -3.52 9.16 -31.65
N LEU A 211 -2.76 9.59 -30.63
CA LEU A 211 -3.24 10.57 -29.68
C LEU A 211 -3.45 11.92 -30.38
N ASP A 212 -4.53 12.62 -30.07
CA ASP A 212 -4.62 14.04 -30.32
C ASP A 212 -3.78 14.86 -29.30
N ASP A 213 -3.65 16.16 -29.49
CA ASP A 213 -2.83 16.99 -28.60
C ASP A 213 -3.43 17.10 -27.20
N HIS A 214 -4.76 16.96 -27.04
CA HIS A 214 -5.40 16.94 -25.72
C HIS A 214 -5.06 15.66 -24.96
N ALA A 215 -5.12 14.51 -25.61
CA ALA A 215 -4.72 13.23 -25.01
C ALA A 215 -3.22 13.20 -24.70
N LEU A 216 -2.39 13.78 -25.58
CA LEU A 216 -0.95 13.92 -25.35
C LEU A 216 -0.66 14.82 -24.13
N ALA A 217 -1.33 15.97 -24.01
CA ALA A 217 -1.22 16.85 -22.85
C ALA A 217 -1.62 16.15 -21.55
N CYS A 218 -2.70 15.36 -21.58
CA CYS A 218 -3.12 14.53 -20.45
C CYS A 218 -2.03 13.53 -20.07
N ARG A 219 -1.57 12.73 -21.02
CA ARG A 219 -0.54 11.71 -20.77
C ARG A 219 0.72 12.32 -20.17
N LEU A 220 1.18 13.45 -20.73
CA LEU A 220 2.35 14.19 -20.26
C LEU A 220 2.18 14.69 -18.83
N SER A 221 1.04 15.33 -18.53
CA SER A 221 0.78 15.92 -17.21
C SER A 221 0.61 14.84 -16.13
N TYR A 222 -0.13 13.77 -16.43
CA TYR A 222 -0.27 12.66 -15.49
C TYR A 222 1.02 11.89 -15.28
N PHE A 223 1.84 11.73 -16.32
CA PHE A 223 3.14 11.11 -16.19
C PHE A 223 4.07 11.90 -15.26
N LEU A 224 4.25 13.21 -15.49
CA LEU A 224 5.26 14.01 -14.79
C LEU A 224 4.78 14.73 -13.53
N CYS A 225 3.45 14.90 -13.35
CA CYS A 225 2.88 15.63 -12.22
C CYS A 225 1.76 14.87 -11.50
N ASN A 226 1.30 13.71 -12.02
CA ASN A 226 0.13 12.98 -11.52
C ASN A 226 -1.06 13.93 -11.26
N SER A 227 -1.34 14.81 -12.20
CA SER A 227 -2.38 15.83 -12.17
C SER A 227 -2.93 16.09 -13.57
N MET A 228 -4.14 16.70 -13.64
CA MET A 228 -4.68 17.14 -14.92
C MET A 228 -3.79 18.22 -15.56
N PRO A 229 -3.83 18.36 -16.90
CA PRO A 229 -3.08 19.41 -17.58
C PRO A 229 -3.38 20.80 -17.03
N ASP A 230 -2.33 21.58 -16.77
CA ASP A 230 -2.46 22.98 -16.40
C ASP A 230 -2.90 23.83 -17.61
N GLU A 231 -3.12 25.10 -17.38
CA GLU A 231 -3.64 26.03 -18.42
C GLU A 231 -2.70 26.08 -19.63
N LYS A 232 -1.39 26.16 -19.39
CA LYS A 232 -0.40 26.23 -20.46
C LYS A 232 -0.39 25.00 -21.35
N LEU A 233 -0.44 23.81 -20.78
CA LEU A 233 -0.56 22.57 -21.55
C LEU A 233 -1.86 22.49 -22.34
N ARG A 234 -2.99 22.94 -21.75
CA ARG A 234 -4.28 22.99 -22.45
C ARG A 234 -4.25 23.95 -23.64
N ASP A 235 -3.57 25.10 -23.49
CA ASP A 235 -3.41 26.07 -24.57
C ASP A 235 -2.55 25.51 -25.72
N HIS A 236 -1.47 24.83 -25.41
CA HIS A 236 -0.68 24.13 -26.44
C HIS A 236 -1.51 23.06 -27.16
N ALA A 237 -2.31 22.28 -26.43
CA ALA A 237 -3.20 21.28 -27.01
C ALA A 237 -4.26 21.92 -27.91
N LYS A 238 -4.89 23.01 -27.46
CA LYS A 238 -5.90 23.74 -28.21
C LYS A 238 -5.32 24.33 -29.50
N ASN A 239 -4.09 24.84 -29.48
CA ASN A 239 -3.41 25.44 -30.61
C ASN A 239 -2.76 24.41 -31.55
N GLY A 240 -2.79 23.13 -31.24
CA GLY A 240 -2.23 22.05 -32.05
C GLY A 240 -0.71 22.10 -32.21
N ASN A 241 0.02 22.70 -31.26
CA ASN A 241 1.47 22.92 -31.38
C ASN A 241 2.30 22.10 -30.34
N LEU A 242 1.65 21.30 -29.50
CA LEU A 242 2.33 20.55 -28.44
C LEU A 242 3.36 19.54 -29.01
N ARG A 243 3.12 19.02 -30.21
CA ARG A 243 4.01 18.04 -30.88
C ARG A 243 5.23 18.66 -31.54
N GLN A 244 5.30 19.98 -31.60
CA GLN A 244 6.52 20.64 -32.10
C GLN A 244 7.70 20.32 -31.16
N PRO A 245 8.82 19.80 -31.66
CA PRO A 245 9.91 19.29 -30.81
C PRO A 245 10.41 20.29 -29.76
N GLY A 246 10.53 21.58 -30.15
CA GLY A 246 10.96 22.62 -29.20
C GLY A 246 9.92 22.91 -28.11
N VAL A 247 8.60 22.88 -28.45
CA VAL A 247 7.52 23.07 -27.47
C VAL A 247 7.44 21.88 -26.53
N LEU A 248 7.45 20.68 -27.06
CA LEU A 248 7.39 19.45 -26.26
C LEU A 248 8.57 19.38 -25.29
N HIS A 249 9.78 19.64 -25.78
CA HIS A 249 10.99 19.65 -24.93
C HIS A 249 10.87 20.69 -23.79
N ALA A 250 10.45 21.91 -24.10
CA ALA A 250 10.30 22.97 -23.12
C ALA A 250 9.22 22.65 -22.05
N GLU A 251 8.13 22.00 -22.45
CA GLU A 251 7.07 21.59 -21.52
C GLU A 251 7.51 20.43 -20.63
N ILE A 252 8.28 19.46 -21.13
CA ILE A 252 8.87 18.39 -20.31
C ILE A 252 9.75 19.01 -19.22
N GLU A 253 10.66 19.91 -19.58
CA GLU A 253 11.55 20.60 -18.64
C GLU A 253 10.77 21.36 -17.59
N ARG A 254 9.76 22.12 -18.01
CA ARG A 254 8.90 22.88 -17.11
C ARG A 254 8.17 21.98 -16.12
N LEU A 255 7.64 20.85 -16.57
CA LEU A 255 6.89 19.92 -15.73
C LEU A 255 7.80 19.16 -14.77
N LEU A 256 9.01 18.80 -15.17
CA LEU A 256 10.00 18.21 -14.26
C LEU A 256 10.41 19.15 -13.13
N LEU A 257 10.41 20.47 -13.39
CA LEU A 257 10.69 21.51 -12.38
C LEU A 257 9.44 21.98 -11.62
N HIS A 258 8.23 21.54 -12.03
CA HIS A 258 6.99 21.95 -11.38
C HIS A 258 6.93 21.42 -9.94
N PRO A 259 6.37 22.19 -8.99
CA PRO A 259 6.18 21.73 -7.61
C PRO A 259 5.49 20.35 -7.52
N ASP A 260 4.50 20.08 -8.36
CA ASP A 260 3.76 18.83 -8.39
C ASP A 260 4.56 17.62 -8.93
N SER A 261 5.75 17.83 -9.50
CA SER A 261 6.61 16.74 -9.98
C SER A 261 7.02 15.76 -8.86
N HIS A 262 6.94 16.19 -7.60
CA HIS A 262 7.15 15.29 -6.46
C HIS A 262 6.14 14.12 -6.43
N ARG A 263 4.95 14.29 -7.02
CA ARG A 263 3.93 13.24 -7.14
C ARG A 263 4.37 12.13 -8.10
N PHE A 264 5.00 12.50 -9.23
CA PHE A 264 5.64 11.54 -10.13
C PHE A 264 6.66 10.69 -9.39
N VAL A 265 7.61 11.32 -8.71
CA VAL A 265 8.65 10.60 -7.97
C VAL A 265 8.03 9.66 -6.92
N LYS A 266 7.07 10.15 -6.14
CA LYS A 266 6.36 9.36 -5.11
C LYS A 266 5.65 8.15 -5.70
N ASP A 267 4.83 8.37 -6.74
CA ASP A 267 3.96 7.34 -7.26
C ASP A 267 4.68 6.33 -8.14
N PHE A 268 5.61 6.79 -8.97
CA PHE A 268 6.47 5.91 -9.78
C PHE A 268 7.31 4.98 -8.92
N LEU A 269 8.05 5.51 -7.94
CA LEU A 269 8.83 4.68 -7.03
C LEU A 269 7.94 3.79 -6.14
N GLY A 270 6.75 4.28 -5.77
CA GLY A 270 5.74 3.51 -5.06
C GLY A 270 5.29 2.26 -5.81
N GLN A 271 5.21 2.34 -7.14
CA GLN A 271 4.84 1.23 -8.03
C GLN A 271 6.06 0.38 -8.42
N TRP A 272 7.07 1.01 -8.99
CA TRP A 272 8.26 0.32 -9.48
C TRP A 272 9.00 -0.42 -8.37
N LEU A 273 9.38 0.29 -7.31
CA LEU A 273 10.16 -0.26 -6.19
C LEU A 273 9.28 -0.77 -5.03
N LYS A 274 7.96 -0.85 -5.22
CA LYS A 274 7.01 -1.30 -4.18
C LYS A 274 7.08 -0.52 -2.86
N LEU A 275 7.53 0.75 -2.86
CA LEU A 275 7.67 1.55 -1.63
C LEU A 275 6.35 1.76 -0.88
N ARG A 276 5.20 1.52 -1.50
CA ARG A 276 3.88 1.52 -0.82
C ARG A 276 3.78 0.44 0.26
N LEU A 277 4.64 -0.59 0.21
CA LEU A 277 4.69 -1.68 1.17
C LEU A 277 5.62 -1.41 2.36
N ILE A 278 6.18 -0.20 2.49
CA ILE A 278 7.16 0.11 3.55
C ILE A 278 6.61 -0.16 4.98
N ALA A 279 5.32 0.00 5.19
CA ALA A 279 4.64 -0.25 6.45
C ALA A 279 3.90 -1.61 6.50
N ALA A 280 4.15 -2.52 5.53
CA ALA A 280 3.49 -3.82 5.49
C ALA A 280 3.95 -4.79 6.58
N ASN A 281 5.13 -4.57 7.14
CA ASN A 281 5.66 -5.31 8.27
C ASN A 281 6.28 -4.35 9.29
N ASP A 282 6.21 -4.72 10.57
CA ASP A 282 6.90 -4.03 11.65
C ASP A 282 8.14 -4.85 12.07
N PRO A 283 9.32 -4.22 12.15
CA PRO A 283 10.51 -4.86 12.68
C PRO A 283 10.33 -5.28 14.14
N ASP A 284 10.80 -6.47 14.49
CA ASP A 284 10.74 -6.99 15.86
C ASP A 284 11.50 -6.08 16.84
N ASN A 285 10.82 -5.59 17.87
CA ASN A 285 11.35 -4.64 18.83
C ASN A 285 12.49 -5.20 19.70
N LYS A 286 12.66 -6.52 19.80
CA LYS A 286 13.78 -7.14 20.53
C LYS A 286 15.02 -7.21 19.64
N LEU A 287 14.82 -7.49 18.36
CA LEU A 287 15.90 -7.56 17.37
C LEU A 287 16.33 -6.18 16.87
N TYR A 288 15.35 -5.25 16.71
CA TYR A 288 15.56 -3.93 16.11
C TYR A 288 14.96 -2.81 16.97
N PRO A 289 15.39 -2.67 18.24
CA PRO A 289 14.80 -1.70 19.18
C PRO A 289 15.04 -0.24 18.77
N GLU A 290 15.99 0.04 17.88
CA GLU A 290 16.30 1.36 17.34
C GLU A 290 15.36 1.80 16.18
N PHE A 291 14.51 0.88 15.70
CA PHE A 291 13.53 1.21 14.67
C PHE A 291 12.50 2.22 15.17
N SER A 292 12.11 3.13 14.31
CA SER A 292 11.05 4.11 14.59
C SER A 292 10.37 4.55 13.31
N THR A 293 9.15 5.10 13.41
CA THR A 293 8.44 5.69 12.28
C THR A 293 9.27 6.77 11.58
N TYR A 294 9.98 7.61 12.35
CA TYR A 294 10.85 8.63 11.78
C TYR A 294 12.02 8.03 10.98
N LEU A 295 12.60 6.91 11.43
CA LEU A 295 13.61 6.21 10.63
C LEU A 295 12.99 5.66 9.34
N GLN A 296 11.81 5.07 9.41
CA GLN A 296 11.09 4.57 8.22
C GLN A 296 10.79 5.69 7.21
N ASP A 297 10.29 6.83 7.68
CA ASP A 297 10.03 7.98 6.81
C ASP A 297 11.31 8.54 6.19
N SER A 298 12.42 8.51 6.96
CA SER A 298 13.74 8.89 6.46
C SER A 298 14.26 7.94 5.38
N MET A 299 14.01 6.63 5.50
CA MET A 299 14.33 5.63 4.45
C MET A 299 13.60 5.91 3.14
N VAL A 300 12.29 6.20 3.22
CA VAL A 300 11.50 6.56 2.03
C VAL A 300 11.95 7.90 1.46
N GLY A 301 12.27 8.85 2.34
CA GLY A 301 12.82 10.16 1.98
C GLY A 301 14.11 10.05 1.19
N GLU A 302 15.03 9.15 1.61
CA GLU A 302 16.26 8.84 0.87
C GLU A 302 15.98 8.44 -0.57
N THR A 303 15.13 7.43 -0.75
CA THR A 303 14.86 6.86 -2.08
C THR A 303 14.24 7.88 -3.03
N ARG A 304 13.32 8.70 -2.53
CA ARG A 304 12.71 9.78 -3.31
C ARG A 304 13.70 10.89 -3.66
N ALA A 305 14.50 11.33 -2.68
CA ALA A 305 15.51 12.35 -2.89
C ALA A 305 16.61 11.85 -3.83
N TYR A 306 17.02 10.59 -3.69
CA TYR A 306 18.00 9.96 -4.55
C TYR A 306 17.54 9.90 -6.01
N PHE A 307 16.32 9.41 -6.26
CA PHE A 307 15.79 9.37 -7.63
C PHE A 307 15.65 10.77 -8.24
N ARG A 308 15.21 11.75 -7.44
CA ARG A 308 15.15 13.16 -7.89
C ARG A 308 16.53 13.66 -8.30
N GLU A 309 17.58 13.40 -7.50
CA GLU A 309 18.97 13.78 -7.84
C GLU A 309 19.42 13.14 -9.16
N LEU A 310 19.06 11.85 -9.40
CA LEU A 310 19.38 11.19 -10.68
C LEU A 310 18.72 11.89 -11.87
N VAL A 311 17.47 12.32 -11.74
CA VAL A 311 16.74 13.04 -12.80
C VAL A 311 17.29 14.47 -12.96
N GLU A 312 17.44 15.22 -11.87
CA GLU A 312 17.88 16.62 -11.90
C GLU A 312 19.30 16.79 -12.45
N LYS A 313 20.18 15.85 -12.15
CA LYS A 313 21.58 15.86 -12.61
C LYS A 313 21.84 15.03 -13.86
N ASP A 314 20.79 14.44 -14.42
CA ASP A 314 20.86 13.56 -15.58
C ASP A 314 21.91 12.45 -15.44
N LEU A 315 21.97 11.82 -14.26
CA LEU A 315 22.96 10.78 -13.99
C LEU A 315 22.59 9.51 -14.76
N ASP A 316 23.62 8.77 -15.18
CA ASP A 316 23.45 7.56 -15.98
C ASP A 316 22.85 6.40 -15.16
N ALA A 317 22.31 5.40 -15.86
CA ALA A 317 21.58 4.30 -15.23
C ALA A 317 22.44 3.39 -14.35
N SER A 318 23.76 3.43 -14.40
CA SER A 318 24.62 2.67 -13.48
C SER A 318 24.40 3.11 -12.02
N HIS A 319 24.01 4.37 -11.83
CA HIS A 319 23.67 4.93 -10.53
C HIS A 319 22.45 4.27 -9.88
N LEU A 320 21.62 3.55 -10.64
CA LEU A 320 20.52 2.76 -10.04
C LEU A 320 21.03 1.68 -9.08
N VAL A 321 22.22 1.13 -9.36
CA VAL A 321 22.80 0.02 -8.60
C VAL A 321 24.07 0.39 -7.83
N LYS A 322 24.84 1.37 -8.31
CA LYS A 322 26.12 1.78 -7.71
C LYS A 322 26.30 3.29 -7.79
N SER A 323 26.56 3.94 -6.65
CA SER A 323 26.94 5.36 -6.60
C SER A 323 27.99 5.62 -5.56
N ASN A 324 28.60 6.81 -5.64
CA ASN A 324 29.56 7.31 -4.64
C ASN A 324 28.92 8.32 -3.67
N PHE A 325 27.59 8.34 -3.56
CA PHE A 325 26.83 9.22 -2.67
C PHE A 325 25.53 8.57 -2.20
N VAL A 326 24.98 9.12 -1.13
CA VAL A 326 23.64 8.83 -0.60
C VAL A 326 22.89 10.14 -0.33
N MET A 327 21.57 10.04 -0.18
CA MET A 327 20.70 11.15 0.20
C MET A 327 20.18 10.91 1.62
N VAL A 328 20.76 11.53 2.62
CA VAL A 328 20.46 11.24 4.03
C VAL A 328 20.15 12.51 4.84
N ASN A 329 19.30 12.34 5.85
CA ASN A 329 19.17 13.25 6.98
C ASN A 329 19.97 12.73 8.18
N GLN A 330 19.95 13.46 9.29
CA GLN A 330 20.68 13.04 10.51
C GLN A 330 20.29 11.66 11.01
N LYS A 331 18.97 11.32 11.04
CA LYS A 331 18.48 10.04 11.55
C LYS A 331 19.00 8.86 10.73
N LEU A 332 18.92 8.97 9.43
CA LEU A 332 19.37 7.92 8.51
C LEU A 332 20.90 7.85 8.43
N ALA A 333 21.59 9.00 8.49
CA ALA A 333 23.05 9.03 8.53
C ALA A 333 23.60 8.33 9.79
N THR A 334 23.00 8.58 10.95
CA THR A 334 23.32 7.86 12.19
C THR A 334 23.09 6.36 12.04
N HIS A 335 21.96 5.95 11.45
CA HIS A 335 21.66 4.55 11.19
C HIS A 335 22.66 3.89 10.21
N TYR A 336 23.18 4.65 9.26
CA TYR A 336 24.20 4.19 8.31
C TYR A 336 25.63 4.28 8.82
N GLY A 337 25.85 4.86 9.99
CA GLY A 337 27.19 5.12 10.53
C GLY A 337 27.94 6.25 9.81
N ILE A 338 27.22 7.18 9.17
CA ILE A 338 27.80 8.33 8.45
C ILE A 338 27.85 9.53 9.39
N PRO A 339 29.05 10.01 9.78
CA PRO A 339 29.19 11.12 10.72
C PRO A 339 28.92 12.49 10.07
N GLY A 340 28.71 13.51 10.90
CA GLY A 340 28.71 14.93 10.49
C GLY A 340 27.40 15.45 9.87
N VAL A 341 26.38 14.61 9.67
CA VAL A 341 25.09 15.04 9.13
C VAL A 341 24.17 15.49 10.27
N LYS A 342 23.65 16.71 10.18
CA LYS A 342 22.74 17.29 11.18
C LYS A 342 21.41 17.70 10.53
N GLY A 343 20.31 17.59 11.29
CA GLY A 343 18.98 18.08 10.91
C GLY A 343 18.14 17.10 10.11
N SER A 344 16.89 17.51 9.85
CA SER A 344 15.83 16.68 9.24
C SER A 344 15.89 16.62 7.72
N ARG A 345 16.52 17.59 7.07
CA ARG A 345 16.50 17.71 5.60
C ARG A 345 17.41 16.65 4.95
N MET A 346 16.86 15.97 3.93
CA MET A 346 17.67 15.12 3.06
C MET A 346 18.70 15.93 2.30
N ARG A 347 19.92 15.44 2.26
CA ARG A 347 21.04 16.07 1.53
C ARG A 347 21.96 15.02 0.94
N ARG A 348 22.63 15.39 -0.15
CA ARG A 348 23.64 14.58 -0.77
C ARG A 348 24.90 14.53 0.11
N VAL A 349 25.32 13.31 0.40
CA VAL A 349 26.55 13.05 1.20
C VAL A 349 27.43 12.09 0.39
N PRO A 350 28.70 12.46 0.13
CA PRO A 350 29.65 11.57 -0.55
C PRO A 350 29.95 10.36 0.34
N LEU A 351 30.13 9.22 -0.29
CA LEU A 351 30.51 7.98 0.38
C LEU A 351 32.02 7.75 0.30
N PRO A 352 32.66 7.25 1.36
CA PRO A 352 34.01 6.74 1.29
C PRO A 352 34.17 5.64 0.24
N GLU A 353 35.33 5.51 -0.34
CA GLU A 353 35.61 4.54 -1.42
C GLU A 353 35.24 3.09 -1.03
N ASN A 354 35.43 2.72 0.22
CA ASN A 354 35.15 1.39 0.75
C ASN A 354 33.75 1.22 1.38
N CYS A 355 32.86 2.20 1.26
CA CYS A 355 31.52 2.10 1.80
C CYS A 355 30.69 1.04 1.06
N PRO A 356 30.00 0.11 1.73
CA PRO A 356 29.17 -0.91 1.10
C PRO A 356 27.85 -0.36 0.52
N ARG A 357 27.62 0.95 0.61
CA ARG A 357 26.39 1.61 0.18
C ARG A 357 26.56 2.33 -1.14
N GLY A 358 25.44 2.70 -1.72
CA GLY A 358 25.30 3.41 -2.99
C GLY A 358 24.32 2.72 -3.96
N GLY A 359 23.49 3.50 -4.64
CA GLY A 359 22.40 2.98 -5.46
C GLY A 359 21.22 2.42 -4.66
N PHE A 360 20.14 2.05 -5.33
CA PHE A 360 18.90 1.60 -4.69
C PHE A 360 19.04 0.32 -3.86
N LEU A 361 19.88 -0.61 -4.31
CA LEU A 361 20.00 -1.94 -3.69
C LEU A 361 20.36 -1.90 -2.21
N THR A 362 21.10 -0.89 -1.79
CA THR A 362 21.63 -0.76 -0.44
C THR A 362 20.90 0.29 0.38
N GLN A 363 19.80 0.86 -0.14
CA GLN A 363 18.94 1.77 0.62
C GLN A 363 18.08 1.00 1.61
N ALA A 364 17.95 1.53 2.81
CA ALA A 364 17.24 0.87 3.89
C ALA A 364 15.75 0.63 3.57
N SER A 365 15.13 1.48 2.77
CA SER A 365 13.75 1.28 2.30
C SER A 365 13.58 -0.02 1.51
N ILE A 366 14.49 -0.27 0.55
CA ILE A 366 14.48 -1.48 -0.30
C ILE A 366 14.77 -2.73 0.53
N LEU A 367 15.72 -2.64 1.44
CA LEU A 367 16.10 -3.73 2.31
C LEU A 367 14.98 -4.10 3.30
N LYS A 368 14.23 -3.10 3.79
CA LYS A 368 13.08 -3.32 4.67
C LYS A 368 11.89 -3.97 3.96
N ILE A 369 11.48 -3.47 2.78
CA ILE A 369 10.34 -4.04 2.06
C ILE A 369 10.58 -5.47 1.55
N THR A 370 11.83 -5.90 1.50
CA THR A 370 12.25 -7.25 1.09
C THR A 370 12.57 -8.17 2.27
N ALA A 371 12.23 -7.76 3.48
CA ALA A 371 12.37 -8.54 4.71
C ALA A 371 11.00 -8.81 5.37
N ASN A 372 10.93 -9.73 6.32
CA ASN A 372 9.68 -10.11 6.98
C ASN A 372 9.44 -9.46 8.35
N GLY A 373 10.31 -8.55 8.78
CA GLY A 373 10.23 -7.91 10.09
C GLY A 373 11.13 -8.55 11.18
N THR A 374 11.35 -9.84 11.17
CA THR A 374 12.25 -10.53 12.14
C THR A 374 13.60 -10.87 11.54
N THR A 375 13.58 -11.41 10.32
CA THR A 375 14.76 -11.89 9.63
C THR A 375 14.80 -11.42 8.18
N THR A 376 15.98 -11.49 7.60
CA THR A 376 16.19 -11.30 6.18
C THR A 376 16.10 -12.64 5.47
N SER A 377 15.74 -12.61 4.19
CA SER A 377 15.74 -13.79 3.33
C SER A 377 16.38 -13.45 1.98
N PRO A 378 17.40 -14.19 1.56
CA PRO A 378 18.02 -14.00 0.24
C PRO A 378 17.02 -14.17 -0.90
N VAL A 379 16.04 -15.06 -0.79
CA VAL A 379 15.09 -15.36 -1.87
C VAL A 379 14.23 -14.14 -2.24
N PRO A 380 13.46 -13.50 -1.33
CA PRO A 380 12.73 -12.27 -1.66
C PRO A 380 13.63 -11.12 -2.12
N ARG A 381 14.82 -10.96 -1.52
CA ARG A 381 15.79 -9.93 -1.91
C ARG A 381 16.31 -10.17 -3.33
N GLY A 382 16.71 -11.39 -3.63
CA GLY A 382 17.19 -11.76 -4.97
C GLY A 382 16.10 -11.67 -6.02
N ALA A 383 14.90 -12.17 -5.74
CA ALA A 383 13.75 -12.04 -6.61
C ALA A 383 13.42 -10.56 -6.91
N PHE A 384 13.49 -9.69 -5.90
CA PHE A 384 13.30 -8.24 -6.08
C PHE A 384 14.33 -7.64 -7.02
N VAL A 385 15.62 -7.97 -6.86
CA VAL A 385 16.69 -7.47 -7.74
C VAL A 385 16.45 -7.90 -9.18
N ILE A 386 16.17 -9.18 -9.40
CA ILE A 386 15.96 -9.74 -10.74
C ILE A 386 14.71 -9.13 -11.39
N ASP A 387 13.59 -9.05 -10.65
CA ASP A 387 12.32 -8.52 -11.15
C ASP A 387 12.40 -7.00 -11.37
N ARG A 388 12.72 -6.25 -10.31
CA ARG A 388 12.54 -4.78 -10.32
C ARG A 388 13.71 -4.01 -10.87
N ILE A 389 14.93 -4.51 -10.69
CA ILE A 389 16.13 -3.80 -11.13
C ILE A 389 16.61 -4.30 -12.48
N LEU A 390 16.56 -5.62 -12.72
CA LEU A 390 17.04 -6.22 -13.97
C LEU A 390 15.92 -6.49 -14.99
N GLY A 391 14.66 -6.32 -14.63
CA GLY A 391 13.51 -6.52 -15.53
C GLY A 391 13.30 -7.95 -15.99
N GLN A 392 13.73 -8.91 -15.19
CA GLN A 392 13.67 -10.34 -15.49
C GLN A 392 12.92 -11.09 -14.40
N PRO A 393 11.59 -10.91 -14.27
CA PRO A 393 10.84 -11.54 -13.21
C PRO A 393 11.09 -13.05 -13.21
N PRO A 394 11.38 -13.65 -12.04
CA PRO A 394 11.46 -15.09 -11.93
C PRO A 394 10.08 -15.70 -12.20
N GLU A 395 10.06 -16.92 -12.71
CA GLU A 395 8.82 -17.67 -12.80
C GLU A 395 8.21 -17.87 -11.41
N PRO A 396 6.89 -17.87 -11.28
CA PRO A 396 6.25 -18.16 -10.01
C PRO A 396 6.68 -19.55 -9.52
N PRO A 397 6.91 -19.72 -8.20
CA PRO A 397 7.26 -21.04 -7.68
C PRO A 397 6.18 -22.05 -8.05
N PRO A 398 6.54 -23.33 -8.29
CA PRO A 398 5.54 -24.37 -8.48
C PRO A 398 4.56 -24.39 -7.31
N GLU A 399 3.30 -24.68 -7.59
CA GLU A 399 2.31 -24.88 -6.53
C GLU A 399 2.86 -25.96 -5.57
N ASN A 400 2.85 -25.67 -4.27
CA ASN A 400 3.30 -26.57 -3.19
C ASN A 400 4.79 -26.57 -2.80
N VAL A 401 5.57 -25.54 -3.15
CA VAL A 401 6.90 -25.36 -2.56
C VAL A 401 6.74 -24.75 -1.16
N ALA A 402 7.21 -25.46 -0.14
CA ALA A 402 7.20 -24.95 1.24
C ALA A 402 8.10 -23.70 1.37
N ALA A 403 7.61 -22.68 2.06
CA ALA A 403 8.43 -21.53 2.39
C ALA A 403 9.55 -21.91 3.36
N ILE A 404 10.76 -21.41 3.13
CA ILE A 404 11.86 -21.56 4.07
C ILE A 404 11.71 -20.49 5.15
N GLU A 405 11.51 -20.92 6.40
CA GLU A 405 11.50 -20.01 7.55
C GLU A 405 12.90 -19.92 8.16
N PRO A 406 13.43 -18.68 8.30
CA PRO A 406 14.74 -18.48 8.94
C PRO A 406 14.72 -18.85 10.42
N ASP A 407 15.77 -19.49 10.90
CA ASP A 407 15.91 -19.80 12.32
C ASP A 407 16.30 -18.57 13.13
N VAL A 408 15.30 -17.91 13.75
CA VAL A 408 15.50 -16.73 14.59
C VAL A 408 16.30 -17.01 15.89
N ARG A 409 16.46 -18.26 16.26
CA ARG A 409 17.25 -18.69 17.43
C ARG A 409 18.75 -18.67 17.14
N GLY A 410 19.14 -18.60 15.85
CA GLY A 410 20.53 -18.43 15.43
C GLY A 410 21.35 -19.73 15.40
N ALA A 411 20.71 -20.91 15.40
CA ALA A 411 21.41 -22.18 15.35
C ALA A 411 21.92 -22.54 13.94
N THR A 412 21.23 -22.06 12.88
CA THR A 412 21.61 -22.30 11.48
C THR A 412 21.59 -21.01 10.68
N THR A 413 22.46 -20.88 9.68
CA THR A 413 22.40 -19.77 8.75
C THR A 413 21.32 -19.99 7.69
N ILE A 414 20.80 -18.92 7.13
CA ILE A 414 19.86 -19.01 6.00
C ILE A 414 20.53 -19.65 4.77
N GLY A 415 21.84 -19.46 4.61
CA GLY A 415 22.64 -20.09 3.57
C GLY A 415 22.64 -21.61 3.68
N ASP A 416 22.78 -22.16 4.90
CA ASP A 416 22.74 -23.60 5.16
C ASP A 416 21.36 -24.19 4.86
N GLN A 417 20.31 -23.48 5.23
CA GLN A 417 18.93 -23.90 4.94
C GLN A 417 18.65 -23.90 3.43
N LEU A 418 19.06 -22.87 2.71
CA LEU A 418 18.94 -22.79 1.26
C LEU A 418 19.79 -23.85 0.55
N ALA A 419 21.00 -24.17 1.09
CA ALA A 419 21.83 -25.23 0.52
C ALA A 419 21.13 -26.61 0.59
N LYS A 420 20.43 -26.91 1.68
CA LYS A 420 19.59 -28.12 1.79
C LYS A 420 18.44 -28.10 0.81
N HIS A 421 17.74 -26.97 0.66
CA HIS A 421 16.62 -26.82 -0.28
C HIS A 421 17.04 -27.02 -1.74
N ARG A 422 18.23 -26.52 -2.12
CA ARG A 422 18.80 -26.65 -3.47
C ARG A 422 19.24 -28.07 -3.84
N GLN A 423 19.23 -29.02 -2.92
CA GLN A 423 19.52 -30.43 -3.25
C GLN A 423 18.45 -31.03 -4.18
N HIS A 424 17.24 -30.48 -4.21
CA HIS A 424 16.22 -30.85 -5.19
C HIS A 424 16.44 -30.11 -6.51
N SER A 425 16.58 -30.88 -7.61
CA SER A 425 16.89 -30.33 -8.94
C SER A 425 15.89 -29.29 -9.45
N VAL A 426 14.61 -29.48 -9.17
CA VAL A 426 13.54 -28.54 -9.52
C VAL A 426 13.71 -27.18 -8.82
N CYS A 427 14.08 -27.21 -7.53
CA CYS A 427 14.33 -25.99 -6.76
C CYS A 427 15.63 -25.30 -7.19
N ALA A 428 16.67 -26.09 -7.47
CA ALA A 428 18.00 -25.60 -7.85
C ALA A 428 17.99 -24.69 -9.09
N SER A 429 17.12 -24.99 -10.07
CA SER A 429 17.06 -24.21 -11.34
C SER A 429 16.69 -22.74 -11.13
N CYS A 430 15.70 -22.47 -10.27
CA CYS A 430 15.28 -21.11 -9.92
C CYS A 430 16.25 -20.45 -8.93
N HIS A 431 16.67 -21.20 -7.89
CA HIS A 431 17.52 -20.69 -6.81
C HIS A 431 18.92 -20.32 -7.28
N LYS A 432 19.49 -21.03 -8.27
CA LYS A 432 20.77 -20.65 -8.90
C LYS A 432 20.77 -19.22 -9.41
N ARG A 433 19.62 -18.70 -9.81
CA ARG A 433 19.46 -17.36 -10.34
C ARG A 433 19.06 -16.34 -9.26
N ILE A 434 18.21 -16.75 -8.32
CA ILE A 434 17.61 -15.88 -7.32
C ILE A 434 18.54 -15.67 -6.13
N ASP A 435 19.20 -16.72 -5.63
CA ASP A 435 19.94 -16.66 -4.37
C ASP A 435 21.18 -15.75 -4.40
N PRO A 436 22.03 -15.76 -5.46
CA PRO A 436 23.26 -14.95 -5.44
C PRO A 436 23.02 -13.46 -5.22
N PRO A 437 22.09 -12.78 -5.93
CA PRO A 437 21.70 -11.41 -5.63
C PRO A 437 21.26 -11.20 -4.17
N GLY A 438 20.53 -12.17 -3.63
CA GLY A 438 20.07 -12.14 -2.26
C GLY A 438 21.20 -12.25 -1.24
N PHE A 439 22.16 -13.16 -1.45
CA PHE A 439 23.33 -13.31 -0.58
C PHE A 439 24.18 -12.04 -0.51
N ALA A 440 24.41 -11.36 -1.64
CA ALA A 440 25.11 -10.09 -1.65
C ALA A 440 24.48 -9.06 -0.68
N LEU A 441 23.13 -9.09 -0.53
CA LEU A 441 22.40 -8.16 0.32
C LEU A 441 22.23 -8.63 1.78
N GLU A 442 22.66 -9.84 2.14
CA GLU A 442 22.58 -10.34 3.52
C GLU A 442 23.50 -9.57 4.51
N THR A 443 24.48 -8.82 4.01
CA THR A 443 25.26 -7.86 4.79
C THR A 443 24.42 -6.70 5.36
N PHE A 444 23.12 -6.64 5.04
CA PHE A 444 22.21 -5.67 5.59
C PHE A 444 21.07 -6.37 6.34
N ASP A 445 20.74 -5.85 7.51
CA ASP A 445 19.65 -6.39 8.33
C ASP A 445 18.24 -6.00 7.82
N VAL A 446 17.22 -6.31 8.60
CA VAL A 446 15.81 -6.06 8.30
C VAL A 446 15.49 -4.57 8.12
N ILE A 447 16.14 -3.71 8.89
CA ILE A 447 15.97 -2.25 8.84
C ILE A 447 17.04 -1.55 8.00
N GLY A 448 17.82 -2.34 7.24
CA GLY A 448 18.86 -1.83 6.34
C GLY A 448 20.16 -1.40 7.03
N GLY A 449 20.35 -1.74 8.30
CA GLY A 449 21.63 -1.57 8.98
C GLY A 449 22.70 -2.50 8.40
N PHE A 450 23.95 -2.02 8.26
CA PHE A 450 25.06 -2.88 7.85
C PHE A 450 25.43 -3.85 8.98
N ARG A 451 25.68 -5.12 8.67
CA ARG A 451 26.06 -6.16 9.62
C ARG A 451 27.06 -7.13 9.02
N ASP A 452 27.92 -7.65 9.86
CA ASP A 452 28.81 -8.78 9.61
C ASP A 452 28.31 -10.09 10.26
N ARG A 453 27.39 -9.98 11.23
CA ARG A 453 26.74 -11.09 11.93
C ARG A 453 25.22 -10.92 12.03
N TYR A 454 24.50 -12.03 12.06
CA TYR A 454 23.06 -11.99 12.27
C TYR A 454 22.71 -11.58 13.70
N ARG A 455 21.56 -10.90 13.88
CA ARG A 455 20.99 -10.69 15.21
C ARG A 455 20.15 -11.90 15.61
N SER A 456 20.23 -12.28 16.90
CA SER A 456 19.56 -13.43 17.48
C SER A 456 18.92 -13.07 18.82
N ILE A 457 17.76 -13.71 19.14
CA ILE A 457 17.13 -13.66 20.47
C ILE A 457 17.47 -14.90 21.31
N GLY A 458 18.14 -15.89 20.71
CA GLY A 458 18.54 -17.16 21.35
C GLY A 458 20.06 -17.22 21.61
N ASP A 459 20.74 -18.03 20.84
CA ASP A 459 22.17 -18.27 20.93
C ASP A 459 22.98 -17.13 20.30
N GLY A 460 24.20 -16.92 20.78
CA GLY A 460 25.11 -15.93 20.23
C GLY A 460 25.85 -15.14 21.30
N ASP A 461 26.80 -14.29 20.85
CA ASP A 461 27.60 -13.44 21.72
C ASP A 461 26.84 -12.17 22.14
N PRO A 462 27.11 -11.61 23.30
CA PRO A 462 26.52 -10.32 23.70
C PRO A 462 26.86 -9.23 22.69
N ALA A 463 25.86 -8.45 22.28
CA ALA A 463 26.09 -7.31 21.40
C ALA A 463 26.91 -6.23 22.13
N PRO A 464 27.88 -5.55 21.45
CA PRO A 464 28.70 -4.52 22.06
C PRO A 464 27.87 -3.36 22.62
N ARG A 465 28.24 -2.83 23.77
CA ARG A 465 27.63 -1.60 24.30
C ARG A 465 27.90 -0.44 23.33
N GLY A 466 26.87 0.36 23.05
CA GLY A 466 26.98 1.47 22.13
C GLY A 466 26.77 1.12 20.65
N SER A 467 26.44 -0.14 20.33
CA SER A 467 26.05 -0.53 18.96
C SER A 467 24.74 0.12 18.50
N ILE A 468 23.91 0.59 19.43
CA ILE A 468 22.71 1.40 19.19
C ILE A 468 22.67 2.55 20.21
N ASP A 469 21.68 3.43 20.11
CA ASP A 469 21.45 4.53 21.04
C ASP A 469 21.54 4.03 22.49
N PRO A 470 22.40 4.63 23.36
CA PRO A 470 22.65 4.16 24.73
C PRO A 470 21.41 4.19 25.63
N PHE A 471 20.38 4.96 25.27
CA PHE A 471 19.09 4.99 25.99
C PHE A 471 18.13 3.89 25.55
N ILE A 472 18.45 3.15 24.49
CA ILE A 472 17.70 1.99 24.01
C ILE A 472 18.38 0.73 24.55
N GLY A 473 17.64 -0.11 25.28
CA GLY A 473 18.16 -1.36 25.80
C GLY A 473 18.45 -2.37 24.69
N ILE A 474 19.64 -2.98 24.69
CA ILE A 474 19.99 -4.07 23.78
C ILE A 474 19.41 -5.37 24.33
N SER A 475 18.58 -6.05 23.55
CA SER A 475 17.95 -7.33 23.90
C SER A 475 18.32 -8.48 22.95
N PHE A 476 19.07 -8.17 21.89
CA PHE A 476 19.57 -9.16 20.94
C PHE A 476 21.02 -9.56 21.23
N LYS A 477 21.40 -10.70 20.68
CA LYS A 477 22.79 -11.21 20.63
C LYS A 477 23.29 -11.23 19.18
N LEU A 478 24.59 -11.43 19.00
CA LEU A 478 25.22 -11.62 17.71
C LEU A 478 25.33 -13.12 17.41
N GLY A 479 24.55 -13.57 16.44
CA GLY A 479 24.56 -14.94 15.94
C GLY A 479 25.71 -15.23 14.97
N PRO A 480 25.54 -16.17 14.02
CA PRO A 480 26.58 -16.56 13.07
C PRO A 480 27.03 -15.40 12.18
N PRO A 481 28.23 -15.51 11.57
CA PRO A 481 28.68 -14.54 10.56
C PRO A 481 27.83 -14.61 9.28
N VAL A 482 27.76 -13.47 8.57
CA VAL A 482 27.11 -13.38 7.27
C VAL A 482 28.11 -13.76 6.18
N ASP A 483 27.69 -14.61 5.24
CA ASP A 483 28.46 -14.90 4.02
C ASP A 483 27.76 -14.27 2.81
N PRO A 484 28.31 -13.17 2.26
CA PRO A 484 27.71 -12.46 1.12
C PRO A 484 28.16 -12.96 -0.26
N LYS A 485 28.98 -14.01 -0.31
CA LYS A 485 29.59 -14.50 -1.55
C LYS A 485 28.56 -15.11 -2.48
N GLY A 486 28.79 -15.00 -3.77
CA GLY A 486 27.91 -15.60 -4.76
C GLY A 486 28.57 -15.71 -6.13
N GLU A 487 27.92 -16.52 -6.97
CA GLU A 487 28.25 -16.72 -8.37
C GLU A 487 27.00 -16.47 -9.22
N LEU A 488 27.13 -15.61 -10.22
CA LEU A 488 26.05 -15.36 -11.18
C LEU A 488 25.93 -16.52 -12.17
N THR A 489 24.80 -16.61 -12.86
CA THR A 489 24.54 -17.67 -13.83
C THR A 489 25.49 -17.69 -15.02
N ASP A 490 26.18 -16.58 -15.27
CA ASP A 490 27.21 -16.45 -16.32
C ASP A 490 28.63 -16.76 -15.83
N GLY A 491 28.79 -17.27 -14.59
CA GLY A 491 30.05 -17.66 -14.00
C GLY A 491 30.85 -16.53 -13.33
N ARG A 492 30.37 -15.29 -13.36
CA ARG A 492 31.02 -14.19 -12.64
C ARG A 492 30.80 -14.33 -11.14
N VAL A 493 31.87 -14.25 -10.37
CA VAL A 493 31.84 -14.37 -8.91
C VAL A 493 32.00 -13.02 -8.24
N PHE A 494 31.48 -12.91 -7.01
CA PHE A 494 31.66 -11.73 -6.15
C PHE A 494 31.83 -12.17 -4.69
N GLN A 495 32.62 -11.42 -3.92
CA GLN A 495 32.92 -11.69 -2.51
C GLN A 495 32.09 -10.84 -1.57
N ASN A 496 31.52 -9.73 -2.05
CA ASN A 496 30.77 -8.76 -1.26
C ASN A 496 29.78 -7.96 -2.14
N VAL A 497 28.95 -7.17 -1.48
CA VAL A 497 27.92 -6.36 -2.15
C VAL A 497 28.49 -5.33 -3.14
N ARG A 498 29.70 -4.77 -2.87
CA ARG A 498 30.33 -3.80 -3.78
C ARG A 498 30.77 -4.40 -5.11
N GLU A 499 31.36 -5.59 -5.03
CA GLU A 499 31.72 -6.34 -6.23
C GLU A 499 30.46 -6.69 -7.02
N TYR A 500 29.42 -7.15 -6.33
CA TYR A 500 28.12 -7.39 -6.96
C TYR A 500 27.55 -6.14 -7.64
N GLN A 501 27.53 -4.98 -6.96
CA GLN A 501 27.10 -3.71 -7.56
C GLN A 501 27.95 -3.34 -8.79
N THR A 502 29.25 -3.59 -8.76
CA THR A 502 30.15 -3.33 -9.88
C THR A 502 29.79 -4.20 -11.10
N LEU A 503 29.50 -5.49 -10.84
CA LEU A 503 29.05 -6.41 -11.89
C LEU A 503 27.72 -5.97 -12.51
N LEU A 504 26.77 -5.47 -11.73
CA LEU A 504 25.51 -4.96 -12.25
C LEU A 504 25.68 -3.65 -13.01
N ALA A 505 26.50 -2.72 -12.50
CA ALA A 505 26.73 -1.43 -13.13
C ALA A 505 27.41 -1.55 -14.51
N SER A 506 28.18 -2.63 -14.75
CA SER A 506 28.79 -2.90 -16.06
C SER A 506 27.78 -3.19 -17.17
N ASP A 507 26.53 -3.57 -16.83
CA ASP A 507 25.44 -3.79 -17.78
C ASP A 507 24.41 -2.65 -17.74
N SER A 508 24.88 -1.42 -17.99
CA SER A 508 24.02 -0.23 -17.98
C SER A 508 22.90 -0.30 -19.04
N THR A 509 23.09 -1.04 -20.11
CA THR A 509 22.08 -1.24 -21.16
C THR A 509 20.85 -1.95 -20.61
N ARG A 510 21.04 -3.01 -19.84
CA ARG A 510 19.94 -3.73 -19.19
C ARG A 510 19.20 -2.87 -18.18
N LEU A 511 19.94 -2.07 -17.41
CA LEU A 511 19.35 -1.14 -16.45
C LEU A 511 18.48 -0.08 -17.15
N LEU A 512 18.99 0.53 -18.23
CA LEU A 512 18.23 1.45 -19.07
C LEU A 512 17.00 0.79 -19.67
N GLN A 513 17.13 -0.42 -20.20
CA GLN A 513 16.06 -1.15 -20.84
C GLN A 513 14.91 -1.43 -19.85
N ASN A 514 15.24 -1.90 -18.65
CA ASN A 514 14.25 -2.09 -17.60
C ASN A 514 13.59 -0.76 -17.19
N LEU A 515 14.38 0.29 -16.93
CA LEU A 515 13.82 1.58 -16.51
C LEU A 515 12.92 2.18 -17.60
N THR A 516 13.29 2.04 -18.89
CA THR A 516 12.44 2.43 -20.03
C THR A 516 11.09 1.71 -19.99
N GLN A 517 11.10 0.39 -19.76
CA GLN A 517 9.87 -0.40 -19.65
C GLN A 517 9.01 0.07 -18.45
N GLN A 518 9.62 0.31 -17.29
CA GLN A 518 8.90 0.79 -16.11
C GLN A 518 8.28 2.17 -16.34
N PHE A 519 9.00 3.10 -16.96
CA PHE A 519 8.47 4.39 -17.33
C PHE A 519 7.35 4.28 -18.36
N ALA A 520 7.51 3.45 -19.39
CA ALA A 520 6.50 3.26 -20.41
C ALA A 520 5.19 2.68 -19.81
N VAL A 521 5.29 1.67 -18.93
CA VAL A 521 4.12 1.11 -18.21
C VAL A 521 3.46 2.19 -17.35
N TYR A 522 4.23 2.95 -16.60
CA TYR A 522 3.70 4.00 -15.74
C TYR A 522 3.04 5.14 -16.54
N ALA A 523 3.67 5.57 -17.63
CA ALA A 523 3.21 6.68 -18.45
C ALA A 523 1.97 6.34 -19.29
N THR A 524 1.86 5.08 -19.76
CA THR A 524 0.79 4.64 -20.66
C THR A 524 -0.32 3.85 -19.97
N GLY A 525 -0.12 3.42 -18.73
CA GLY A 525 -1.07 2.61 -17.98
C GLY A 525 -1.29 1.20 -18.55
N ARG A 526 -0.45 0.74 -19.46
CA ARG A 526 -0.58 -0.58 -20.10
C ARG A 526 0.71 -1.40 -20.02
N ALA A 527 0.56 -2.72 -20.06
CA ALA A 527 1.69 -3.63 -20.13
C ALA A 527 2.45 -3.50 -21.47
N ILE A 528 3.76 -3.74 -21.43
CA ILE A 528 4.61 -3.78 -22.63
C ILE A 528 4.23 -4.99 -23.48
N ARG A 529 3.98 -4.75 -24.77
CA ARG A 529 3.69 -5.76 -25.78
C ARG A 529 4.99 -6.19 -26.47
N PHE A 530 4.93 -7.34 -27.14
CA PHE A 530 6.07 -7.79 -27.97
C PHE A 530 6.41 -6.77 -29.06
N SER A 531 5.40 -6.16 -29.68
CA SER A 531 5.54 -5.11 -30.70
C SER A 531 6.21 -3.83 -30.21
N ASP A 532 6.24 -3.59 -28.88
CA ASP A 532 6.86 -2.37 -28.32
C ASP A 532 8.37 -2.49 -28.17
N ARG A 533 8.93 -3.72 -28.22
CA ARG A 533 10.35 -3.99 -28.01
C ARG A 533 11.30 -3.18 -28.92
N PRO A 534 11.06 -3.11 -30.25
CA PRO A 534 11.93 -2.31 -31.12
C PRO A 534 11.96 -0.82 -30.74
N ALA A 535 10.82 -0.26 -30.33
CA ALA A 535 10.76 1.13 -29.87
C ALA A 535 11.52 1.33 -28.55
N ILE A 536 11.43 0.37 -27.62
CA ILE A 536 12.21 0.39 -26.37
C ILE A 536 13.69 0.33 -26.67
N ASP A 537 14.13 -0.57 -27.56
CA ASP A 537 15.54 -0.71 -27.92
C ASP A 537 16.07 0.56 -28.60
N GLU A 538 15.26 1.22 -29.44
CA GLU A 538 15.59 2.51 -30.06
C GLU A 538 15.76 3.61 -29.02
N ILE A 539 14.82 3.74 -28.07
CA ILE A 539 14.91 4.71 -26.97
C ILE A 539 16.20 4.49 -26.16
N VAL A 540 16.49 3.24 -25.81
CA VAL A 540 17.71 2.89 -25.06
C VAL A 540 18.96 3.27 -25.83
N GLN A 541 19.02 2.98 -27.14
CA GLN A 541 20.17 3.34 -27.97
C GLN A 541 20.36 4.85 -28.08
N ARG A 542 19.31 5.61 -28.32
CA ARG A 542 19.37 7.09 -28.38
C ARG A 542 19.83 7.66 -27.02
N THR A 543 19.26 7.19 -25.92
CA THR A 543 19.65 7.61 -24.57
C THR A 543 21.14 7.35 -24.34
N LYS A 544 21.65 6.16 -24.69
CA LYS A 544 23.08 5.82 -24.56
C LYS A 544 23.97 6.75 -25.36
N ASN A 545 23.60 7.05 -26.61
CA ASN A 545 24.37 7.93 -27.48
C ASN A 545 24.42 9.36 -26.92
N LEU A 546 23.46 9.75 -26.09
CA LEU A 546 23.37 11.05 -25.40
C LEU A 546 23.94 11.04 -23.98
N GLY A 547 24.67 9.99 -23.58
CA GLY A 547 25.32 9.91 -22.26
C GLY A 547 24.64 8.99 -21.24
N GLY A 548 23.49 8.38 -21.58
CA GLY A 548 22.81 7.38 -20.74
C GLY A 548 22.05 7.93 -19.54
N GLY A 549 21.79 9.25 -19.49
CA GLY A 549 21.15 9.94 -18.37
C GLY A 549 19.66 9.63 -18.21
N ILE A 550 19.18 9.68 -16.98
CA ILE A 550 17.77 9.33 -16.66
C ILE A 550 16.80 10.42 -17.11
N ARG A 551 17.18 11.70 -17.04
CA ARG A 551 16.39 12.81 -17.58
C ARG A 551 16.34 12.74 -19.11
N THR A 552 17.47 12.46 -19.76
CA THR A 552 17.56 12.19 -21.19
C THR A 552 16.64 11.03 -21.58
N LEU A 553 16.60 9.94 -20.79
CA LEU A 553 15.68 8.82 -21.02
C LEU A 553 14.21 9.25 -21.00
N ILE A 554 13.82 10.13 -20.08
CA ILE A 554 12.44 10.65 -20.00
C ILE A 554 12.11 11.43 -21.31
N HIS A 555 13.03 12.26 -21.81
CA HIS A 555 12.85 12.98 -23.07
C HIS A 555 12.71 12.04 -24.27
N GLU A 556 13.60 11.05 -24.39
CA GLU A 556 13.56 10.08 -25.48
C GLU A 556 12.29 9.22 -25.47
N LEU A 557 11.82 8.82 -24.28
CA LEU A 557 10.55 8.11 -24.13
C LEU A 557 9.37 8.98 -24.58
N ILE A 558 9.27 10.23 -24.10
CA ILE A 558 8.15 11.12 -24.41
C ILE A 558 8.14 11.48 -25.90
N GLY A 559 9.31 11.65 -26.53
CA GLY A 559 9.44 11.89 -27.96
C GLY A 559 9.17 10.66 -28.85
N SER A 560 9.02 9.47 -28.27
CA SER A 560 8.89 8.22 -29.00
C SER A 560 7.45 7.92 -29.45
N PRO A 561 7.27 7.09 -30.49
CA PRO A 561 5.96 6.57 -30.88
C PRO A 561 5.24 5.81 -29.78
N LEU A 562 5.97 5.17 -28.87
CA LEU A 562 5.43 4.45 -27.74
C LEU A 562 4.62 5.36 -26.79
N PHE A 563 5.08 6.59 -26.61
CA PHE A 563 4.42 7.59 -25.78
C PHE A 563 3.39 8.41 -26.56
N THR A 564 3.71 8.83 -27.78
CA THR A 564 2.85 9.71 -28.60
C THR A 564 1.72 8.99 -29.31
N GLY A 565 1.73 7.64 -29.30
CA GLY A 565 0.72 6.83 -29.99
C GLY A 565 0.88 6.78 -31.52
N ASP A 566 1.99 7.28 -32.08
CA ASP A 566 2.24 7.27 -33.50
C ASP A 566 2.77 5.90 -34.01
N SER A 567 2.42 4.82 -33.35
CA SER A 567 2.82 3.48 -33.77
C SER A 567 2.36 3.24 -35.19
N LYS A 568 3.29 3.21 -36.14
CA LYS A 568 3.04 2.61 -37.44
C LYS A 568 2.57 1.19 -37.16
N THR A 569 1.31 0.91 -37.40
CA THR A 569 0.76 -0.44 -37.41
C THR A 569 1.71 -1.26 -38.25
N ILE A 570 2.47 -2.17 -37.63
CA ILE A 570 3.11 -3.23 -38.40
C ILE A 570 1.92 -4.02 -38.94
N VAL A 571 1.63 -3.78 -40.23
CA VAL A 571 0.65 -4.53 -40.98
C VAL A 571 1.03 -5.98 -40.78
N GLN A 572 0.25 -6.71 -40.02
CA GLN A 572 0.35 -8.15 -40.04
C GLN A 572 0.19 -8.57 -41.51
N PRO A 573 1.10 -9.38 -42.05
CA PRO A 573 0.88 -9.92 -43.38
C PRO A 573 -0.51 -10.58 -43.35
N LYS A 574 -1.40 -10.15 -44.25
CA LYS A 574 -2.66 -10.82 -44.50
C LYS A 574 -2.31 -12.27 -44.82
N THR A 575 -2.48 -13.14 -43.83
CA THR A 575 -2.52 -14.56 -44.11
C THR A 575 -3.82 -14.77 -44.87
N ASP A 576 -3.71 -15.15 -46.16
CA ASP A 576 -4.78 -15.63 -47.00
C ASP A 576 -5.45 -16.85 -46.33
N LEU A 577 -6.48 -16.60 -45.54
CA LEU A 577 -7.34 -17.62 -44.91
C LEU A 577 -8.82 -17.35 -45.28
N GLU A 578 -9.08 -16.76 -46.44
CA GLU A 578 -10.42 -16.67 -46.97
C GLU A 578 -10.73 -17.74 -48.04
N ASN A 579 -10.22 -18.93 -47.91
CA ASN A 579 -10.70 -20.06 -48.72
C ASN A 579 -10.55 -21.39 -47.98
N ARG A 580 -11.35 -21.65 -46.94
CA ARG A 580 -11.68 -23.01 -46.50
C ARG A 580 -13.13 -23.07 -46.03
N SER A 581 -13.90 -23.93 -46.69
CA SER A 581 -15.25 -24.35 -46.38
C SER A 581 -15.43 -24.85 -44.93
N PRO A 582 -16.64 -24.73 -44.40
CA PRO A 582 -16.93 -25.07 -43.02
C PRO A 582 -17.18 -26.58 -42.83
N MET A 583 -16.20 -27.32 -42.33
CA MET A 583 -16.45 -28.63 -41.70
C MET A 583 -15.44 -28.89 -40.58
N ASP A 584 -16.02 -29.39 -39.49
CA ASP A 584 -15.36 -29.96 -38.32
C ASP A 584 -14.89 -29.02 -37.21
N LYS A 585 -15.82 -28.76 -36.28
CA LYS A 585 -15.54 -28.33 -34.93
C LYS A 585 -15.16 -29.52 -34.05
N PRO A 586 -14.03 -29.49 -33.34
CA PRO A 586 -13.93 -30.12 -32.04
C PRO A 586 -14.03 -29.03 -30.95
N THR A 587 -15.04 -29.17 -30.15
CA THR A 587 -15.24 -28.45 -28.90
C THR A 587 -14.02 -28.66 -27.96
N ARG A 588 -13.23 -27.62 -27.79
CA ARG A 588 -12.26 -27.54 -26.70
C ARG A 588 -12.54 -26.29 -25.89
N ARG A 589 -13.18 -26.51 -24.75
CA ARG A 589 -13.46 -25.50 -23.74
C ARG A 589 -12.11 -25.04 -23.16
N MET A 590 -11.64 -23.89 -23.58
CA MET A 590 -10.48 -23.22 -22.96
C MET A 590 -11.00 -22.46 -21.75
N MET A 591 -10.73 -22.95 -20.55
CA MET A 591 -10.87 -22.16 -19.33
C MET A 591 -9.82 -21.05 -19.36
N MET A 592 -10.25 -19.83 -19.55
CA MET A 592 -9.45 -18.65 -19.25
C MET A 592 -9.42 -18.51 -17.73
N THR A 593 -8.29 -18.85 -17.12
CA THR A 593 -7.94 -18.38 -15.77
C THR A 593 -7.43 -16.96 -15.87
N THR A 594 -8.25 -16.02 -15.45
CA THR A 594 -7.85 -14.65 -15.18
C THR A 594 -6.86 -14.61 -14.03
N PRO A 595 -5.75 -13.86 -14.13
CA PRO A 595 -4.87 -13.63 -12.98
C PRO A 595 -5.62 -12.76 -11.97
N GLN A 596 -5.80 -13.27 -10.77
CA GLN A 596 -6.23 -12.47 -9.63
C GLN A 596 -5.14 -11.45 -9.27
N THR A 597 -5.30 -10.24 -9.76
CA THR A 597 -4.62 -9.08 -9.19
C THR A 597 -5.24 -8.78 -7.83
N TYR A 598 -4.46 -8.95 -6.78
CA TYR A 598 -4.77 -8.38 -5.47
C TYR A 598 -4.75 -6.86 -5.60
N VAL A 599 -5.91 -6.28 -5.83
CA VAL A 599 -6.15 -4.85 -5.63
C VAL A 599 -6.54 -4.69 -4.18
N ALA A 600 -5.68 -4.06 -3.39
CA ALA A 600 -6.08 -3.54 -2.09
C ALA A 600 -7.21 -2.53 -2.35
N SER A 601 -8.41 -2.86 -1.91
CA SER A 601 -9.57 -1.96 -1.97
C SER A 601 -9.25 -0.68 -1.20
N PRO A 602 -9.50 0.49 -1.81
CA PRO A 602 -9.53 1.73 -1.04
C PRO A 602 -10.71 1.66 -0.08
N ALA A 603 -10.48 2.13 1.14
CA ALA A 603 -11.49 2.25 2.17
C ALA A 603 -12.72 2.98 1.59
N THR A 604 -13.84 2.28 1.54
CA THR A 604 -15.14 2.85 1.21
C THR A 604 -15.51 3.92 2.23
N PRO A 605 -15.95 5.10 1.81
CA PRO A 605 -16.49 6.07 2.74
C PRO A 605 -17.80 5.53 3.31
N LYS A 606 -17.84 5.37 4.62
CA LYS A 606 -19.05 5.02 5.36
C LYS A 606 -20.11 6.06 5.07
N SER A 607 -21.25 5.61 4.56
CA SER A 607 -22.49 6.36 4.52
C SER A 607 -22.82 6.89 5.91
N SER A 608 -22.95 8.20 6.03
CA SER A 608 -23.45 8.87 7.20
C SER A 608 -24.93 8.52 7.42
N LEU A 609 -25.19 7.61 8.34
CA LEU A 609 -26.49 7.55 9.01
C LEU A 609 -26.42 8.44 10.24
N SER A 610 -27.31 9.39 10.25
CA SER A 610 -27.54 10.37 11.30
C SER A 610 -27.69 9.69 12.66
N ALA A 611 -26.82 10.00 13.60
CA ALA A 611 -27.09 9.77 15.01
C ALA A 611 -27.47 11.08 15.67
N ASN A 612 -28.73 11.22 16.00
CA ASN A 612 -29.25 12.18 16.97
C ASN A 612 -28.79 11.78 18.37
N GLY A 613 -28.37 12.75 19.17
CA GLY A 613 -28.50 12.75 20.62
C GLY A 613 -27.26 12.38 21.40
N ASN A 614 -26.71 13.39 22.02
CA ASN A 614 -25.87 13.35 23.22
C ASN A 614 -26.45 12.43 24.30
N GLN A 615 -25.81 11.31 24.58
CA GLN A 615 -25.83 10.70 25.92
C GLN A 615 -24.46 10.04 26.16
N PRO A 616 -23.96 10.05 27.43
CA PRO A 616 -22.71 9.41 27.77
C PRO A 616 -22.82 7.91 27.46
N SER A 617 -21.70 7.30 27.11
CA SER A 617 -21.58 5.87 26.78
C SER A 617 -22.41 5.02 27.76
N LYS A 618 -23.66 4.76 27.42
CA LYS A 618 -24.40 3.68 28.03
C LYS A 618 -23.67 2.41 27.65
N LYS A 619 -23.07 1.73 28.62
CA LYS A 619 -22.88 0.29 28.55
C LYS A 619 -24.20 -0.24 28.04
N LEU A 620 -24.23 -0.82 26.83
CA LEU A 620 -25.38 -1.56 26.33
C LEU A 620 -25.66 -2.63 27.39
N GLN A 621 -26.66 -2.37 28.28
CA GLN A 621 -27.22 -3.38 29.13
C GLN A 621 -27.97 -4.32 28.20
N PHE A 622 -27.49 -5.56 28.10
CA PHE A 622 -28.17 -6.64 27.41
C PHE A 622 -29.47 -6.95 28.18
N GLU A 623 -30.51 -6.16 27.99
CA GLU A 623 -31.80 -6.37 28.69
C GLU A 623 -32.49 -7.69 28.30
N LYS A 624 -32.17 -8.27 27.12
CA LYS A 624 -32.48 -9.66 26.76
C LYS A 624 -31.36 -10.15 25.80
N GLU A 625 -30.48 -10.95 26.34
CA GLU A 625 -29.43 -11.63 25.56
C GLU A 625 -30.03 -12.88 24.92
N HIS A 626 -29.89 -12.98 23.61
CA HIS A 626 -30.20 -14.21 22.89
C HIS A 626 -28.92 -15.02 22.71
N LEU A 627 -28.96 -16.28 23.11
CA LEU A 627 -27.83 -17.20 22.96
C LEU A 627 -27.97 -18.00 21.66
N ILE A 628 -26.87 -18.15 20.95
CA ILE A 628 -26.76 -19.01 19.78
C ILE A 628 -25.53 -19.91 19.92
N GLU A 629 -25.70 -21.20 19.61
CA GLU A 629 -24.60 -22.14 19.55
C GLU A 629 -24.15 -22.32 18.11
N LEU A 630 -22.86 -22.15 17.86
CA LEU A 630 -22.26 -22.18 16.55
C LEU A 630 -20.99 -23.03 16.56
N GLN A 631 -20.61 -23.53 15.41
CA GLN A 631 -19.33 -24.14 15.18
C GLN A 631 -18.33 -23.10 14.72
N VAL A 632 -17.18 -23.01 15.37
CA VAL A 632 -16.09 -22.09 15.01
C VAL A 632 -15.24 -22.75 13.92
N THR A 633 -14.95 -22.00 12.89
CA THR A 633 -14.00 -22.37 11.83
C THR A 633 -12.68 -21.64 12.02
N GLY A 634 -11.56 -22.26 11.63
CA GLY A 634 -10.21 -21.69 11.82
C GLY A 634 -9.59 -22.04 13.21
N LEU A 635 -10.26 -22.82 14.05
CA LEU A 635 -9.68 -23.34 15.31
C LEU A 635 -8.80 -24.56 15.06
N PHE A 636 -7.67 -24.37 14.39
CA PHE A 636 -6.77 -25.47 14.05
C PHE A 636 -5.79 -25.83 15.19
N MET A 637 -5.55 -24.91 16.12
CA MET A 637 -4.69 -25.07 17.30
C MET A 637 -5.33 -24.46 18.55
N GLN A 638 -4.86 -24.88 19.73
CA GLN A 638 -5.38 -24.39 21.02
C GLN A 638 -5.24 -22.87 21.16
N ASP A 639 -4.17 -22.27 20.68
CA ASP A 639 -3.90 -20.83 20.76
C ASP A 639 -4.90 -19.99 19.93
N CYS A 640 -5.54 -20.60 18.94
CA CYS A 640 -6.58 -19.94 18.16
C CYS A 640 -7.84 -19.60 19.00
N VAL A 641 -8.05 -20.24 20.14
CA VAL A 641 -9.14 -19.95 21.08
C VAL A 641 -9.03 -18.52 21.62
N GLU A 642 -7.82 -18.09 21.97
CA GLU A 642 -7.59 -16.76 22.50
C GLU A 642 -7.74 -15.68 21.42
N ASN A 643 -7.32 -15.98 20.21
CA ASN A 643 -7.56 -15.13 19.04
C ASN A 643 -9.05 -14.97 18.75
N PHE A 644 -9.82 -16.04 18.86
CA PHE A 644 -11.28 -16.01 18.72
C PHE A 644 -11.95 -15.17 19.81
N ARG A 645 -11.50 -15.33 21.07
CA ARG A 645 -11.96 -14.52 22.20
C ARG A 645 -11.64 -13.03 21.99
N SER A 646 -10.44 -12.73 21.56
CA SER A 646 -10.03 -11.37 21.23
C SER A 646 -10.85 -10.76 20.09
N ALA A 647 -11.15 -11.52 19.04
CA ALA A 647 -11.98 -11.04 17.93
C ALA A 647 -13.40 -10.67 18.43
N ILE A 648 -14.07 -11.57 19.17
CA ILE A 648 -15.41 -11.30 19.69
C ILE A 648 -15.43 -10.16 20.70
N SER A 649 -14.37 -9.97 21.52
CA SER A 649 -14.31 -8.87 22.48
C SER A 649 -14.34 -7.49 21.83
N LYS A 650 -13.95 -7.38 20.56
CA LYS A 650 -14.01 -6.17 19.73
C LYS A 650 -15.37 -5.94 19.06
N PHE A 651 -16.32 -6.87 19.25
CA PHE A 651 -17.65 -6.82 18.68
C PHE A 651 -18.67 -6.42 19.75
N PRO A 652 -19.08 -5.13 19.84
CA PRO A 652 -19.89 -4.63 20.95
C PRO A 652 -21.27 -5.28 21.10
N GLU A 653 -21.83 -5.81 19.99
CA GLU A 653 -23.17 -6.39 19.91
C GLU A 653 -23.20 -7.90 20.13
N ALA A 654 -22.01 -8.51 20.34
CA ALA A 654 -21.88 -9.93 20.63
C ALA A 654 -20.94 -10.16 21.82
N LYS A 655 -21.15 -11.26 22.54
CA LYS A 655 -20.37 -11.65 23.71
C LYS A 655 -20.13 -13.15 23.69
N LEU A 656 -18.87 -13.56 23.76
CA LEU A 656 -18.53 -14.96 23.91
C LEU A 656 -18.89 -15.44 25.33
N ARG A 657 -19.70 -16.48 25.42
CA ARG A 657 -20.08 -17.12 26.67
C ARG A 657 -19.25 -18.34 26.99
N ALA A 658 -19.06 -19.16 25.98
CA ALA A 658 -18.21 -20.35 26.07
C ALA A 658 -17.60 -20.66 24.68
N VAL A 659 -16.42 -21.24 24.68
CA VAL A 659 -15.82 -21.86 23.51
C VAL A 659 -15.04 -23.10 23.93
N ASP A 660 -15.27 -24.20 23.23
CA ASP A 660 -14.58 -25.48 23.48
C ASP A 660 -13.76 -25.84 22.25
N PHE A 661 -12.45 -25.87 22.41
CA PHE A 661 -11.53 -26.27 21.35
C PHE A 661 -11.74 -27.69 20.85
N LYS A 662 -12.03 -28.63 21.78
CA LYS A 662 -12.18 -30.06 21.44
C LYS A 662 -13.36 -30.35 20.52
N THR A 663 -14.42 -29.57 20.64
CA THR A 663 -15.63 -29.70 19.82
C THR A 663 -15.77 -28.59 18.77
N ALA A 664 -14.92 -27.59 18.83
CA ALA A 664 -15.00 -26.34 18.06
C ALA A 664 -16.37 -25.63 18.23
N LYS A 665 -17.09 -25.87 19.33
CA LYS A 665 -18.37 -25.22 19.62
C LYS A 665 -18.16 -23.93 20.39
N ALA A 666 -18.92 -22.90 20.05
CA ALA A 666 -19.00 -21.66 20.80
C ALA A 666 -20.44 -21.30 21.10
N SER A 667 -20.68 -20.80 22.30
CA SER A 667 -21.92 -20.16 22.70
C SER A 667 -21.72 -18.66 22.69
N ILE A 668 -22.45 -17.95 21.82
CA ILE A 668 -22.34 -16.52 21.61
C ILE A 668 -23.64 -15.87 21.97
N GLY A 669 -23.59 -14.91 22.91
CA GLY A 669 -24.70 -14.02 23.19
C GLY A 669 -24.69 -12.84 22.23
N TYR A 670 -25.85 -12.46 21.71
CA TYR A 670 -25.96 -11.31 20.82
C TYR A 670 -27.14 -10.42 21.16
N ALA A 671 -27.04 -9.14 20.84
CA ALA A 671 -28.08 -8.14 21.12
C ALA A 671 -29.11 -8.12 19.97
N ALA A 672 -30.18 -8.93 20.06
CA ALA A 672 -31.18 -9.10 19.00
C ALA A 672 -31.93 -7.80 18.62
N GLN A 673 -31.94 -6.80 19.52
CA GLN A 673 -32.58 -5.50 19.28
C GLN A 673 -31.62 -4.45 18.69
N SER A 674 -30.35 -4.80 18.49
CA SER A 674 -29.40 -3.89 17.86
C SER A 674 -29.76 -3.65 16.37
N ASP A 675 -29.31 -2.54 15.81
CA ASP A 675 -29.57 -2.21 14.41
C ASP A 675 -29.03 -3.29 13.47
N ARG A 676 -28.03 -4.05 13.92
CA ARG A 676 -27.42 -5.13 13.15
C ARG A 676 -28.21 -6.42 13.15
N PHE A 677 -28.94 -6.75 14.21
CA PHE A 677 -29.64 -8.04 14.36
C PHE A 677 -31.16 -7.93 14.36
N ARG A 678 -31.74 -6.73 14.49
CA ARG A 678 -33.20 -6.53 14.54
C ARG A 678 -33.87 -7.10 13.30
N GLY A 679 -34.86 -7.98 13.53
CA GLY A 679 -35.64 -8.60 12.47
C GLY A 679 -34.92 -9.63 11.62
N ALA A 680 -33.68 -9.98 11.94
CA ALA A 680 -32.90 -10.96 11.19
C ALA A 680 -33.36 -12.39 11.51
N GLN A 681 -33.50 -13.24 10.45
CA GLN A 681 -33.74 -14.67 10.60
C GLN A 681 -32.47 -15.38 11.13
N PRO A 682 -32.58 -16.60 11.72
CA PRO A 682 -31.46 -17.32 12.29
C PRO A 682 -30.27 -17.45 11.36
N GLU A 683 -30.47 -17.75 10.09
CA GLU A 683 -29.42 -17.90 9.08
C GLU A 683 -28.68 -16.56 8.83
N GLN A 684 -29.44 -15.46 8.80
CA GLN A 684 -28.86 -14.10 8.63
C GLN A 684 -28.07 -13.67 9.86
N ILE A 685 -28.47 -14.11 11.06
CA ILE A 685 -27.72 -13.84 12.29
C ILE A 685 -26.36 -14.54 12.24
N VAL A 686 -26.35 -15.81 11.84
CA VAL A 686 -25.10 -16.57 11.66
C VAL A 686 -24.19 -15.91 10.62
N GLU A 687 -24.75 -15.53 9.49
CA GLU A 687 -23.99 -14.84 8.42
C GLU A 687 -23.37 -13.52 8.92
N ARG A 688 -24.13 -12.70 9.62
CA ARG A 688 -23.68 -11.41 10.16
C ARG A 688 -22.59 -11.60 11.22
N LEU A 689 -22.76 -12.58 12.12
CA LEU A 689 -21.74 -12.96 13.10
C LEU A 689 -20.48 -13.46 12.41
N ASN A 690 -20.60 -14.33 11.40
CA ASN A 690 -19.48 -14.85 10.65
C ASN A 690 -18.71 -13.74 9.92
N ASN A 691 -19.40 -12.85 9.23
CA ASN A 691 -18.76 -11.76 8.48
C ASN A 691 -17.98 -10.82 9.40
N GLU A 692 -18.54 -10.49 10.57
CA GLU A 692 -17.86 -9.62 11.54
C GLU A 692 -16.68 -10.31 12.21
N ILE A 693 -16.81 -11.57 12.61
CA ILE A 693 -15.71 -12.34 13.20
C ILE A 693 -14.58 -12.51 12.19
N ARG A 694 -14.88 -12.81 10.93
CA ARG A 694 -13.89 -12.87 9.87
C ARG A 694 -13.17 -11.54 9.67
N HIS A 695 -13.92 -10.44 9.67
CA HIS A 695 -13.34 -9.10 9.56
C HIS A 695 -12.40 -8.80 10.74
N LEU A 696 -12.83 -9.07 11.96
CA LEU A 696 -12.06 -8.78 13.17
C LEU A 696 -10.87 -9.73 13.40
N SER A 697 -10.83 -10.87 12.72
CA SER A 697 -9.76 -11.87 12.79
C SER A 697 -8.88 -11.91 11.53
N ASN A 698 -8.90 -10.90 10.69
CA ASN A 698 -8.16 -10.88 9.42
C ASN A 698 -8.44 -12.11 8.54
N GLN A 699 -9.71 -12.52 8.45
CA GLN A 699 -10.22 -13.65 7.67
C GLN A 699 -9.76 -15.05 8.16
N THR A 700 -9.13 -15.16 9.30
CA THR A 700 -8.59 -16.43 9.82
C THR A 700 -9.62 -17.27 10.58
N LEU A 701 -10.56 -16.60 11.29
CA LEU A 701 -11.57 -17.26 12.10
C LEU A 701 -12.98 -16.92 11.58
N GLY A 702 -13.92 -17.84 11.76
CA GLY A 702 -15.31 -17.65 11.40
C GLY A 702 -16.25 -18.53 12.23
N VAL A 703 -17.54 -18.47 11.91
CA VAL A 703 -18.56 -19.34 12.52
C VAL A 703 -19.50 -19.88 11.47
N LYS A 704 -20.00 -21.11 11.70
CA LYS A 704 -21.02 -21.75 10.85
C LYS A 704 -22.07 -22.40 11.75
N PRO A 705 -23.25 -22.77 11.25
CA PRO A 705 -24.21 -23.57 12.00
C PRO A 705 -23.59 -24.87 12.51
N LEU A 706 -24.09 -25.37 13.63
CA LEU A 706 -23.66 -26.67 14.15
C LEU A 706 -23.94 -27.79 13.12
N GLY A 707 -23.02 -28.74 13.01
CA GLY A 707 -23.19 -29.92 12.20
C GLY A 707 -24.41 -30.75 12.64
N LYS A 708 -25.12 -31.31 11.67
CA LYS A 708 -26.35 -32.09 11.95
C LYS A 708 -26.07 -33.50 12.48
N ILE A 709 -24.84 -33.98 12.35
CA ILE A 709 -24.43 -35.32 12.76
C ILE A 709 -23.92 -35.28 14.20
N PRO A 710 -24.46 -36.10 15.12
CA PRO A 710 -23.97 -36.25 16.47
C PRO A 710 -22.52 -36.74 16.48
N ARG A 711 -21.74 -36.30 17.46
CA ARG A 711 -20.28 -36.57 17.50
C ARG A 711 -19.94 -38.06 17.68
N ASP A 712 -20.82 -38.82 18.31
CA ASP A 712 -20.70 -40.24 18.50
C ASP A 712 -20.87 -41.05 17.19
N GLN A 713 -21.49 -40.46 16.18
CA GLN A 713 -21.60 -41.01 14.83
C GLN A 713 -20.45 -40.59 13.89
N LEU A 714 -19.59 -39.67 14.32
CA LEU A 714 -18.43 -39.23 13.57
C LEU A 714 -17.23 -40.14 13.85
N LYS A 715 -16.49 -40.50 12.82
CA LYS A 715 -15.23 -41.22 12.95
C LYS A 715 -14.07 -40.27 13.16
N ARG A 716 -13.29 -40.47 14.23
CA ARG A 716 -12.05 -39.71 14.45
C ARG A 716 -10.92 -40.34 13.65
N VAL A 717 -10.24 -39.53 12.86
CA VAL A 717 -9.08 -39.94 12.02
C VAL A 717 -7.88 -39.09 12.44
N GLU A 718 -6.77 -39.76 12.73
CA GLU A 718 -5.48 -39.13 13.05
C GLU A 718 -4.50 -39.39 11.94
N ILE A 719 -3.82 -38.35 11.44
CA ILE A 719 -2.82 -38.46 10.38
C ILE A 719 -1.55 -37.79 10.88
N LYS A 720 -0.46 -38.56 10.96
CA LYS A 720 0.87 -38.00 11.26
C LYS A 720 1.45 -37.40 10.01
N ILE A 721 1.93 -36.13 10.14
CA ILE A 721 2.46 -35.33 9.05
C ILE A 721 3.93 -35.08 9.30
N VAL A 722 4.75 -35.35 8.30
CA VAL A 722 6.19 -35.06 8.34
C VAL A 722 6.42 -33.63 7.90
N GLY A 723 7.19 -32.87 8.70
CA GLY A 723 7.49 -31.47 8.39
C GLY A 723 6.34 -30.50 8.73
N LEU A 724 5.49 -30.86 9.68
CA LEU A 724 4.50 -29.94 10.24
C LEU A 724 5.18 -29.12 11.36
N ASP A 725 5.93 -28.08 11.00
CA ASP A 725 6.90 -27.45 11.90
C ASP A 725 6.47 -26.03 12.31
N CYS A 726 5.37 -25.50 11.76
CA CYS A 726 4.96 -24.11 11.98
C CYS A 726 3.44 -23.92 11.96
N MET A 727 2.99 -22.78 12.57
CA MET A 727 1.58 -22.39 12.59
C MET A 727 0.97 -22.25 11.18
N ALA A 728 1.74 -21.74 10.21
CA ALA A 728 1.27 -21.61 8.82
C ALA A 728 1.10 -22.98 8.15
N CYS A 729 1.99 -23.93 8.43
CA CYS A 729 1.88 -25.32 7.98
C CYS A 729 0.64 -25.99 8.58
N SER A 730 0.39 -25.77 9.87
CA SER A 730 -0.81 -26.26 10.56
C SER A 730 -2.09 -25.69 9.97
N LEU A 731 -2.12 -24.39 9.66
CA LEU A 731 -3.24 -23.75 8.99
C LEU A 731 -3.46 -24.35 7.59
N ALA A 732 -2.41 -24.54 6.81
CA ALA A 732 -2.50 -25.13 5.46
C ALA A 732 -3.06 -26.55 5.49
N VAL A 733 -2.59 -27.39 6.39
CA VAL A 733 -3.10 -28.75 6.60
C VAL A 733 -4.57 -28.72 7.04
N TYR A 734 -4.90 -27.85 7.98
CA TYR A 734 -6.28 -27.63 8.41
C TYR A 734 -7.19 -27.23 7.24
N GLU A 735 -6.76 -26.27 6.40
CA GLU A 735 -7.51 -25.81 5.24
C GLU A 735 -7.76 -26.91 4.21
N ILE A 736 -6.77 -27.78 3.98
CA ILE A 736 -6.91 -28.93 3.05
C ILE A 736 -7.97 -29.89 3.58
N ILE A 737 -7.87 -30.27 4.85
CA ILE A 737 -8.74 -31.29 5.45
C ILE A 737 -10.15 -30.74 5.68
N SER A 738 -10.28 -29.52 6.23
CA SER A 738 -11.56 -28.94 6.65
C SER A 738 -12.51 -28.62 5.49
N ARG A 739 -11.98 -28.53 4.26
CA ARG A 739 -12.76 -28.26 3.04
C ARG A 739 -13.30 -29.50 2.36
N LEU A 740 -12.88 -30.69 2.79
CA LEU A 740 -13.37 -31.94 2.21
C LEU A 740 -14.81 -32.19 2.65
N GLU A 741 -15.66 -32.63 1.71
CA GLU A 741 -17.02 -33.00 2.02
C GLU A 741 -17.03 -34.19 3.02
N GLY A 742 -17.86 -34.07 4.05
CA GLY A 742 -17.93 -35.07 5.11
C GLY A 742 -16.96 -34.83 6.28
N VAL A 743 -16.13 -33.78 6.25
CA VAL A 743 -15.32 -33.38 7.40
C VAL A 743 -16.09 -32.34 8.20
N GLU A 744 -16.50 -32.72 9.40
CA GLU A 744 -17.24 -31.85 10.30
C GLU A 744 -16.31 -30.93 11.12
N GLN A 745 -15.17 -31.47 11.56
CA GLN A 745 -14.17 -30.73 12.32
C GLN A 745 -12.76 -31.21 11.97
N ALA A 746 -11.80 -30.31 11.93
CA ALA A 746 -10.37 -30.62 11.79
C ALA A 746 -9.52 -29.82 12.76
N THR A 747 -8.37 -30.35 13.12
CA THR A 747 -7.27 -29.63 13.81
C THR A 747 -5.94 -30.07 13.21
N ALA A 748 -4.93 -29.22 13.30
CA ALA A 748 -3.57 -29.55 12.92
C ALA A 748 -2.61 -28.81 13.85
N ASP A 749 -1.80 -29.57 14.56
CA ASP A 749 -0.86 -29.04 15.55
C ASP A 749 0.58 -29.40 15.18
N PHE A 750 1.41 -28.39 15.02
CA PHE A 750 2.82 -28.56 14.67
C PHE A 750 3.65 -29.08 15.87
N GLY A 751 3.20 -28.84 17.11
CA GLY A 751 3.87 -29.33 18.31
C GLY A 751 3.91 -30.86 18.36
N ASP A 752 2.82 -31.51 17.94
CA ASP A 752 2.67 -32.96 17.91
C ASP A 752 2.88 -33.58 16.51
N GLY A 753 2.99 -32.74 15.47
CA GLY A 753 3.05 -33.17 14.06
C GLY A 753 1.81 -33.94 13.62
N LEU A 754 0.64 -33.60 14.19
CA LEU A 754 -0.58 -34.40 14.08
C LEU A 754 -1.73 -33.61 13.50
N ALA A 755 -2.39 -34.13 12.49
CA ALA A 755 -3.69 -33.65 12.02
C ALA A 755 -4.79 -34.60 12.48
N ILE A 756 -5.87 -34.06 13.03
CA ILE A 756 -7.02 -34.82 13.49
C ILE A 756 -8.27 -34.32 12.77
N ALA A 757 -9.04 -35.25 12.20
CA ALA A 757 -10.33 -34.95 11.58
C ALA A 757 -11.45 -35.78 12.19
N TRP A 758 -12.62 -35.18 12.34
CA TRP A 758 -13.86 -35.83 12.66
C TRP A 758 -14.70 -35.88 11.40
N ILE A 759 -14.94 -37.07 10.86
CA ILE A 759 -15.52 -37.28 9.54
C ILE A 759 -16.82 -38.07 9.60
N ASP A 760 -17.72 -37.79 8.67
CA ASP A 760 -18.85 -38.64 8.33
C ASP A 760 -18.37 -39.85 7.52
N PRO A 761 -18.40 -41.08 8.08
CA PRO A 761 -17.87 -42.26 7.38
C PRO A 761 -18.64 -42.62 6.12
N ASN A 762 -19.85 -42.09 5.93
CA ASN A 762 -20.65 -42.30 4.74
C ASN A 762 -20.27 -41.37 3.57
N LYS A 763 -19.54 -40.30 3.86
CA LYS A 763 -19.15 -39.29 2.86
C LYS A 763 -17.68 -39.25 2.57
N THR A 764 -16.83 -39.56 3.53
CA THR A 764 -15.38 -39.48 3.36
C THR A 764 -14.65 -40.54 4.20
N SER A 765 -13.41 -40.79 3.88
CA SER A 765 -12.59 -41.81 4.53
C SER A 765 -11.19 -41.28 4.85
N ARG A 766 -10.44 -42.02 5.69
CA ARG A 766 -9.03 -41.77 5.96
C ARG A 766 -8.21 -41.65 4.67
N SER A 767 -8.44 -42.57 3.73
CA SER A 767 -7.73 -42.60 2.45
C SER A 767 -7.97 -41.34 1.64
N ALA A 768 -9.21 -40.82 1.63
CA ALA A 768 -9.54 -39.56 0.96
C ALA A 768 -8.82 -38.36 1.58
N LEU A 769 -8.70 -38.30 2.93
CA LEU A 769 -7.93 -37.29 3.63
C LEU A 769 -6.43 -37.35 3.29
N GLU A 770 -5.86 -38.55 3.32
CA GLU A 770 -4.45 -38.80 3.00
C GLU A 770 -4.14 -38.48 1.53
N GLU A 771 -5.06 -38.79 0.63
CA GLU A 771 -4.94 -38.46 -0.81
C GLU A 771 -5.01 -36.95 -1.03
N ALA A 772 -5.94 -36.25 -0.38
CA ALA A 772 -6.05 -34.81 -0.46
C ALA A 772 -4.79 -34.10 0.07
N LEU A 773 -4.20 -34.60 1.15
CA LEU A 773 -2.92 -34.11 1.68
C LEU A 773 -1.76 -34.43 0.71
N LYS A 774 -1.69 -35.61 0.15
CA LYS A 774 -0.66 -36.02 -0.82
C LYS A 774 -0.77 -35.22 -2.13
N ASN A 775 -1.97 -34.96 -2.61
CA ASN A 775 -2.25 -34.15 -3.79
C ASN A 775 -1.83 -32.70 -3.62
N ARG A 776 -1.60 -32.27 -2.39
CA ARG A 776 -1.05 -30.97 -2.00
C ARG A 776 0.39 -31.05 -1.50
N ASN A 777 1.09 -32.14 -1.81
CA ASN A 777 2.49 -32.43 -1.46
C ASN A 777 2.78 -32.42 0.05
N VAL A 778 1.79 -32.73 0.88
CA VAL A 778 1.99 -32.93 2.31
C VAL A 778 2.53 -34.36 2.54
N SER A 779 3.73 -34.47 3.12
CA SER A 779 4.37 -35.75 3.42
C SER A 779 3.76 -36.37 4.67
N LEU A 780 3.29 -37.60 4.53
CA LEU A 780 2.71 -38.38 5.63
C LEU A 780 3.77 -39.30 6.24
N ALA A 781 3.73 -39.49 7.56
CA ALA A 781 4.59 -40.45 8.23
C ALA A 781 4.10 -41.90 7.90
N ASP A 782 5.06 -42.77 7.64
CA ASP A 782 4.76 -44.19 7.35
C ASP A 782 4.11 -44.87 8.56
N PRO A 783 2.95 -45.51 8.41
CA PRO A 783 2.28 -46.18 9.54
C PRO A 783 3.09 -47.30 10.22
N ALA A 784 4.20 -47.75 9.61
CA ALA A 784 5.07 -48.79 10.13
C ALA A 784 6.14 -48.29 11.14
N THR A 785 6.39 -47.02 11.28
CA THR A 785 7.38 -46.49 12.26
C THR A 785 6.72 -46.24 13.61
N LYS A 786 6.56 -47.31 14.36
CA LYS A 786 6.40 -47.23 15.83
C LYS A 786 7.79 -46.94 16.43
N ARG A 787 8.01 -45.71 16.87
CA ARG A 787 8.90 -45.34 18.00
C ARG A 787 8.42 -44.06 18.61
#